data_eb1f5a1c418a52dc944b095ac815217c
#
_entry.id   eb1f5a1c418a52dc944b095ac815217c
#
_cell.length_a   1.000
_cell.length_b   1.000
_cell.length_c   1.000
_cell.angle_alpha   90.00
_cell.angle_beta   90.00
_cell.angle_gamma   90.00
#
_symmetry.space_group_name_H-M   'P 1'
#
loop_
_entity.id
_entity.type
_entity.pdbx_description
1 polymer ?
#
loop_
_entity_poly.entity_id
_entity_poly.type
_entity_poly.pdbx_seq_one_letter_code
_entity_poly.pdbx_strand_id
1 'polypeptide(L)'
;MNAFYVINILIYAAVDAMACLGLNQQFGVAGVTNFGFIIFQAAGGYAAAILALPHDTANGGFQSYIGGWNLPFPLPWIGAAVVGGLVALPFAFLFGRRLRGDFAAVGLLVTAVLLNLLATNYRPFLNGDAGLSLIPAPLRGQNSFSVEPLSYQWQFAAGAIVLTALVYLLLRRITESPYGRSLRAMRDNDLVADSLGKNLLSLRTAMLVTGGAVAGLSGGILVTYITTWSPAEWGYAETVVLFAAVIIGGAGNQWGAVLGAVLVPVGFEEVTRYIPTSNNLPPNLIPSLEWVAIGVLIIGFLWFRPQGVLPERKRVIAVGAPSGGRAAGWRADARAGEVLPEAGGADGDRRPRGTSHRPAPGPSAGEEPAAAERGRARGDSGSPGSAEAAGAVVLEVVGLSREFGGVRAVDDVSFVVRQGTLTGLIGPNGAGKSTLLAMLAGTLPVSSGKVMYLGDDVTSLAAFRRARIGLVRTFQLASEFKRLTVMENLVSSVQRNRGDSLLGAMGGRRYWGADESAAVARASALLERFGLTGHANDYAGDLSGGQRRLVEIMRALMAGPRMLLLDEPMAGVHPHLARRIGNELVALCAEGMTILMVEHELAIMDEFCDPVVVMAEGAVLAQGTMQQLRGRQEVVEAYLVG
;
A
#
# COMPACT_ATOMS: atom_id res chain seq x y z
N MET A 1 -38.62 -27.99 -1.48
CA MET A 1 -37.77 -27.18 -2.40
C MET A 1 -37.35 -28.06 -3.54
N ASN A 2 -37.51 -27.60 -4.79
CA ASN A 2 -37.10 -28.37 -5.97
C ASN A 2 -35.58 -28.39 -6.05
N ALA A 3 -34.96 -29.54 -6.33
CA ALA A 3 -33.48 -29.64 -6.40
C ALA A 3 -32.87 -28.62 -7.36
N PHE A 4 -33.55 -28.35 -8.46
CA PHE A 4 -33.22 -27.31 -9.44
C PHE A 4 -33.02 -25.92 -8.80
N TYR A 5 -33.90 -25.54 -7.92
CA TYR A 5 -33.89 -24.26 -7.22
C TYR A 5 -32.68 -24.12 -6.27
N VAL A 6 -32.40 -25.17 -5.50
CA VAL A 6 -31.24 -25.18 -4.59
C VAL A 6 -29.95 -25.00 -5.36
N ILE A 7 -29.83 -25.64 -6.54
CA ILE A 7 -28.63 -25.55 -7.38
C ILE A 7 -28.46 -24.11 -7.91
N ASN A 8 -29.55 -23.48 -8.35
CA ASN A 8 -29.52 -22.09 -8.80
C ASN A 8 -28.97 -21.15 -7.70
N ILE A 9 -29.50 -21.25 -6.48
CA ILE A 9 -29.03 -20.50 -5.32
C ILE A 9 -27.54 -20.72 -5.09
N LEU A 10 -27.06 -21.96 -5.16
CA LEU A 10 -25.64 -22.27 -4.97
C LEU A 10 -24.75 -21.64 -6.05
N ILE A 11 -25.22 -21.56 -7.29
CA ILE A 11 -24.46 -20.94 -8.39
C ILE A 11 -24.39 -19.42 -8.19
N TYR A 12 -25.51 -18.76 -7.94
CA TYR A 12 -25.53 -17.32 -7.66
C TYR A 12 -24.69 -16.99 -6.42
N ALA A 13 -24.85 -17.73 -5.34
CA ALA A 13 -24.05 -17.55 -4.13
C ALA A 13 -22.53 -17.70 -4.39
N ALA A 14 -22.13 -18.62 -5.26
CA ALA A 14 -20.72 -18.80 -5.63
C ALA A 14 -20.19 -17.61 -6.47
N VAL A 15 -20.98 -17.13 -7.43
CA VAL A 15 -20.65 -15.98 -8.29
C VAL A 15 -20.55 -14.69 -7.45
N ASP A 16 -21.53 -14.43 -6.60
CA ASP A 16 -21.56 -13.26 -5.73
C ASP A 16 -20.47 -13.30 -4.67
N ALA A 17 -20.18 -14.49 -4.12
CA ALA A 17 -19.04 -14.68 -3.22
C ALA A 17 -17.72 -14.34 -3.93
N MET A 18 -17.55 -14.71 -5.20
CA MET A 18 -16.37 -14.38 -5.99
C MET A 18 -16.29 -12.87 -6.22
N ALA A 19 -17.37 -12.20 -6.61
CA ALA A 19 -17.42 -10.74 -6.77
C ALA A 19 -17.13 -10.02 -5.44
N CYS A 20 -17.76 -10.44 -4.33
CA CYS A 20 -17.51 -9.90 -3.00
C CYS A 20 -16.07 -10.10 -2.52
N LEU A 21 -15.43 -11.23 -2.83
CA LEU A 21 -14.02 -11.46 -2.56
C LEU A 21 -13.12 -10.46 -3.32
N GLY A 22 -13.41 -10.20 -4.60
CA GLY A 22 -12.72 -9.19 -5.41
C GLY A 22 -12.87 -7.78 -4.85
N LEU A 23 -14.11 -7.40 -4.50
CA LEU A 23 -14.42 -6.10 -3.88
C LEU A 23 -13.78 -5.97 -2.49
N ASN A 24 -13.83 -7.00 -1.66
CA ASN A 24 -13.19 -7.01 -0.34
C ASN A 24 -11.68 -6.84 -0.43
N GLN A 25 -11.05 -7.34 -1.48
CA GLN A 25 -9.61 -7.13 -1.71
C GLN A 25 -9.29 -5.66 -1.98
N GLN A 26 -10.14 -4.96 -2.76
CA GLN A 26 -9.99 -3.53 -3.03
C GLN A 26 -10.38 -2.67 -1.83
N PHE A 27 -11.58 -2.84 -1.32
CA PHE A 27 -12.16 -2.00 -0.26
C PHE A 27 -11.72 -2.43 1.14
N GLY A 28 -11.96 -3.68 1.49
CA GLY A 28 -11.74 -4.18 2.86
C GLY A 28 -10.26 -4.27 3.24
N VAL A 29 -9.40 -4.76 2.33
CA VAL A 29 -7.98 -4.97 2.60
C VAL A 29 -7.13 -3.76 2.24
N ALA A 30 -7.32 -3.17 1.06
CA ALA A 30 -6.48 -2.08 0.55
C ALA A 30 -7.05 -0.68 0.81
N GLY A 31 -8.31 -0.55 1.26
CA GLY A 31 -8.97 0.73 1.52
C GLY A 31 -9.31 1.53 0.27
N VAL A 32 -9.37 0.88 -0.90
CA VAL A 32 -9.73 1.53 -2.17
C VAL A 32 -11.23 1.43 -2.39
N THR A 33 -11.95 2.53 -2.17
CA THR A 33 -13.39 2.61 -2.42
C THR A 33 -13.66 2.69 -3.92
N ASN A 34 -14.33 1.68 -4.48
CA ASN A 34 -14.62 1.56 -5.89
C ASN A 34 -16.11 1.37 -6.15
N PHE A 35 -16.87 2.46 -6.25
CA PHE A 35 -18.32 2.42 -6.56
C PHE A 35 -18.63 2.06 -8.01
N GLY A 36 -17.62 1.95 -8.88
CA GLY A 36 -17.76 1.45 -10.25
C GLY A 36 -17.36 -0.01 -10.41
N PHE A 37 -17.31 -0.81 -9.34
CA PHE A 37 -16.82 -2.19 -9.35
C PHE A 37 -17.51 -3.08 -10.38
N ILE A 38 -18.82 -2.86 -10.61
CA ILE A 38 -19.60 -3.61 -11.57
C ILE A 38 -19.09 -3.52 -13.01
N ILE A 39 -18.35 -2.46 -13.37
CA ILE A 39 -17.74 -2.30 -14.70
C ILE A 39 -16.84 -3.49 -15.03
N PHE A 40 -16.08 -3.96 -14.05
CA PHE A 40 -15.11 -5.04 -14.25
C PHE A 40 -15.82 -6.38 -14.44
N GLN A 41 -16.90 -6.59 -13.70
CA GLN A 41 -17.76 -7.76 -13.85
C GLN A 41 -18.47 -7.74 -15.23
N ALA A 42 -19.02 -6.59 -15.62
CA ALA A 42 -19.65 -6.38 -16.91
C ALA A 42 -18.68 -6.62 -18.07
N ALA A 43 -17.48 -6.02 -18.01
CA ALA A 43 -16.46 -6.19 -19.03
C ALA A 43 -16.02 -7.66 -19.17
N GLY A 44 -15.88 -8.38 -18.06
CA GLY A 44 -15.59 -9.80 -18.06
C GLY A 44 -16.73 -10.64 -18.65
N GLY A 45 -17.98 -10.32 -18.31
CA GLY A 45 -19.16 -10.95 -18.88
C GLY A 45 -19.23 -10.80 -20.39
N TYR A 46 -19.10 -9.57 -20.91
CA TYR A 46 -19.03 -9.32 -22.35
C TYR A 46 -17.85 -10.01 -23.01
N ALA A 47 -16.67 -10.00 -22.38
CA ALA A 47 -15.50 -10.71 -22.92
C ALA A 47 -15.75 -12.22 -23.02
N ALA A 48 -16.31 -12.85 -21.98
CA ALA A 48 -16.65 -14.26 -22.03
C ALA A 48 -17.68 -14.55 -23.13
N ALA A 49 -18.71 -13.72 -23.26
CA ALA A 49 -19.73 -13.84 -24.29
C ALA A 49 -19.12 -13.77 -25.70
N ILE A 50 -18.33 -12.74 -25.99
CA ILE A 50 -17.69 -12.55 -27.30
C ILE A 50 -16.72 -13.67 -27.63
N LEU A 51 -15.97 -14.17 -26.65
CA LEU A 51 -15.01 -15.26 -26.83
C LEU A 51 -15.70 -16.63 -27.05
N ALA A 52 -16.89 -16.82 -26.46
CA ALA A 52 -17.66 -18.07 -26.57
C ALA A 52 -18.58 -18.09 -27.78
N LEU A 53 -19.13 -16.95 -28.21
CA LEU A 53 -20.03 -16.85 -29.38
C LEU A 53 -19.30 -17.15 -30.69
N PRO A 54 -19.97 -17.78 -31.67
CA PRO A 54 -19.46 -17.92 -33.05
C PRO A 54 -19.45 -16.55 -33.75
N HIS A 55 -18.80 -16.46 -34.92
CA HIS A 55 -18.79 -15.23 -35.72
C HIS A 55 -20.23 -14.80 -36.10
N ASP A 56 -20.52 -13.49 -36.10
CA ASP A 56 -21.86 -12.91 -36.29
C ASP A 56 -22.61 -13.45 -37.55
N THR A 57 -21.89 -13.69 -38.64
CA THR A 57 -22.44 -14.29 -39.86
C THR A 57 -23.01 -15.70 -39.66
N ALA A 58 -22.56 -16.45 -38.66
CA ALA A 58 -23.05 -17.80 -38.36
C ALA A 58 -24.44 -17.80 -37.71
N ASN A 59 -24.82 -16.69 -37.05
CA ASN A 59 -26.12 -16.53 -36.38
C ASN A 59 -27.15 -15.80 -37.23
N GLY A 60 -26.93 -15.62 -38.53
CA GLY A 60 -27.88 -14.96 -39.43
C GLY A 60 -28.12 -13.49 -39.22
N GLY A 61 -27.19 -12.78 -38.52
CA GLY A 61 -27.30 -11.34 -38.24
C GLY A 61 -28.36 -10.97 -37.18
N PHE A 62 -28.75 -11.94 -36.35
CA PHE A 62 -29.76 -11.74 -35.30
C PHE A 62 -29.31 -10.73 -34.22
N GLN A 63 -28.04 -10.71 -33.90
CA GLN A 63 -27.43 -9.79 -32.91
C GLN A 63 -26.12 -9.23 -33.47
N SER A 64 -25.79 -7.99 -33.11
CA SER A 64 -24.60 -7.28 -33.56
C SER A 64 -23.56 -7.22 -32.47
N TYR A 65 -22.36 -7.78 -32.70
CA TYR A 65 -21.23 -7.73 -31.75
C TYR A 65 -19.89 -7.83 -32.47
N ILE A 66 -18.84 -7.36 -31.82
CA ILE A 66 -17.48 -7.42 -32.35
C ILE A 66 -16.84 -8.74 -31.97
N GLY A 67 -16.22 -9.44 -32.92
CA GLY A 67 -15.47 -10.68 -32.65
C GLY A 67 -16.28 -11.94 -32.93
N GLY A 68 -16.51 -12.78 -31.93
CA GLY A 68 -17.12 -14.09 -32.11
C GLY A 68 -16.08 -15.15 -32.48
N TRP A 69 -15.27 -15.59 -31.50
CA TRP A 69 -14.14 -16.49 -31.77
C TRP A 69 -14.42 -17.95 -31.49
N ASN A 70 -15.59 -18.26 -30.95
CA ASN A 70 -16.03 -19.63 -30.64
C ASN A 70 -14.96 -20.47 -29.90
N LEU A 71 -14.34 -19.86 -28.89
CA LEU A 71 -13.25 -20.51 -28.14
C LEU A 71 -13.80 -21.60 -27.21
N PRO A 72 -13.10 -22.73 -27.07
CA PRO A 72 -13.50 -23.77 -26.14
C PRO A 72 -13.28 -23.32 -24.67
N PHE A 73 -14.16 -23.80 -23.77
CA PHE A 73 -13.95 -23.62 -22.34
C PHE A 73 -12.70 -24.38 -21.87
N PRO A 74 -11.90 -23.80 -20.92
CA PRO A 74 -12.19 -22.62 -20.11
C PRO A 74 -11.67 -21.27 -20.64
N LEU A 75 -11.23 -21.16 -21.89
CA LEU A 75 -10.61 -19.93 -22.44
C LEU A 75 -11.51 -18.69 -22.30
N PRO A 76 -12.84 -18.72 -22.53
CA PRO A 76 -13.71 -17.56 -22.28
C PRO A 76 -13.64 -17.02 -20.85
N TRP A 77 -13.55 -17.88 -19.83
CA TRP A 77 -13.43 -17.47 -18.44
C TRP A 77 -12.06 -16.86 -18.11
N ILE A 78 -10.99 -17.41 -18.69
CA ILE A 78 -9.65 -16.81 -18.58
C ILE A 78 -9.64 -15.44 -19.25
N GLY A 79 -10.24 -15.31 -20.44
CA GLY A 79 -10.42 -14.03 -21.12
C GLY A 79 -11.21 -13.02 -20.30
N ALA A 80 -12.29 -13.45 -19.65
CA ALA A 80 -13.08 -12.61 -18.74
C ALA A 80 -12.23 -12.05 -17.59
N ALA A 81 -11.43 -12.89 -16.94
CA ALA A 81 -10.52 -12.46 -15.88
C ALA A 81 -9.46 -11.47 -16.40
N VAL A 82 -8.87 -11.76 -17.56
CA VAL A 82 -7.86 -10.88 -18.19
C VAL A 82 -8.45 -9.52 -18.53
N VAL A 83 -9.61 -9.49 -19.21
CA VAL A 83 -10.27 -8.24 -19.63
C VAL A 83 -10.74 -7.44 -18.42
N GLY A 84 -11.34 -8.07 -17.40
CA GLY A 84 -11.70 -7.40 -16.15
C GLY A 84 -10.50 -6.73 -15.46
N GLY A 85 -9.35 -7.42 -15.44
CA GLY A 85 -8.09 -6.86 -14.92
C GLY A 85 -7.51 -5.75 -15.80
N LEU A 86 -7.55 -5.88 -17.13
CA LEU A 86 -7.06 -4.86 -18.07
C LEU A 86 -7.90 -3.58 -18.03
N VAL A 87 -9.22 -3.71 -17.94
CA VAL A 87 -10.13 -2.55 -17.80
C VAL A 87 -9.84 -1.77 -16.51
N ALA A 88 -9.34 -2.43 -15.46
CA ALA A 88 -8.97 -1.75 -14.23
C ALA A 88 -7.69 -0.88 -14.35
N LEU A 89 -6.81 -1.10 -15.34
CA LEU A 89 -5.55 -0.35 -15.49
C LEU A 89 -5.73 1.15 -15.73
N PRO A 90 -6.55 1.61 -16.71
CA PRO A 90 -6.76 3.04 -16.92
C PRO A 90 -7.35 3.72 -15.68
N PHE A 91 -8.24 3.05 -14.96
CA PHE A 91 -8.80 3.58 -13.71
C PHE A 91 -7.76 3.69 -12.61
N ALA A 92 -6.88 2.70 -12.47
CA ALA A 92 -5.77 2.74 -11.53
C ALA A 92 -4.82 3.91 -11.82
N PHE A 93 -4.55 4.19 -13.09
CA PHE A 93 -3.67 5.30 -13.48
C PHE A 93 -4.34 6.67 -13.28
N LEU A 94 -5.59 6.83 -13.70
CA LEU A 94 -6.32 8.10 -13.60
C LEU A 94 -6.60 8.48 -12.13
N PHE A 95 -7.12 7.54 -11.35
CA PHE A 95 -7.58 7.79 -9.99
C PHE A 95 -6.48 7.59 -8.95
N GLY A 96 -5.49 6.74 -9.22
CA GLY A 96 -4.40 6.47 -8.30
C GLY A 96 -3.39 7.61 -8.13
N ARG A 97 -3.27 8.52 -9.12
CA ARG A 97 -2.24 9.57 -9.15
C ARG A 97 -2.71 10.96 -8.76
N ARG A 98 -3.97 11.33 -9.05
CA ARG A 98 -4.40 12.73 -9.02
C ARG A 98 -5.58 13.04 -8.12
N LEU A 99 -6.38 12.03 -7.74
CA LEU A 99 -7.60 12.24 -6.98
C LEU A 99 -7.48 11.70 -5.55
N ARG A 100 -8.06 12.44 -4.61
CA ARG A 100 -8.30 11.94 -3.26
C ARG A 100 -9.29 10.78 -3.33
N GLY A 101 -9.19 9.84 -2.39
CA GLY A 101 -9.96 8.59 -2.41
C GLY A 101 -11.46 8.76 -2.64
N ASP A 102 -12.08 9.76 -2.01
CA ASP A 102 -13.52 10.02 -2.12
C ASP A 102 -13.92 10.49 -3.53
N PHE A 103 -13.14 11.41 -4.12
CA PHE A 103 -13.39 11.87 -5.50
C PHE A 103 -13.13 10.77 -6.53
N ALA A 104 -12.17 9.88 -6.26
CA ALA A 104 -11.92 8.72 -7.10
C ALA A 104 -13.11 7.75 -7.08
N ALA A 105 -13.71 7.52 -5.92
CA ALA A 105 -14.87 6.64 -5.75
C ALA A 105 -16.09 7.16 -6.54
N VAL A 106 -16.39 8.47 -6.44
CA VAL A 106 -17.47 9.12 -7.20
C VAL A 106 -17.16 9.11 -8.69
N GLY A 107 -15.92 9.39 -9.09
CA GLY A 107 -15.49 9.34 -10.50
C GLY A 107 -15.69 7.96 -11.12
N LEU A 108 -15.39 6.90 -10.38
CA LEU A 108 -15.63 5.51 -10.79
C LEU A 108 -17.13 5.21 -10.95
N LEU A 109 -17.97 5.69 -10.01
CA LEU A 109 -19.42 5.57 -10.10
C LEU A 109 -19.97 6.24 -11.38
N VAL A 110 -19.60 7.51 -11.61
CA VAL A 110 -20.03 8.25 -12.80
C VAL A 110 -19.58 7.53 -14.08
N THR A 111 -18.36 7.01 -14.08
CA THR A 111 -17.85 6.25 -15.23
C THR A 111 -18.64 4.95 -15.44
N ALA A 112 -19.07 4.26 -14.37
CA ALA A 112 -19.92 3.08 -14.48
C ALA A 112 -21.25 3.41 -15.16
N VAL A 113 -21.90 4.49 -14.72
CA VAL A 113 -23.16 4.96 -15.31
C VAL A 113 -22.98 5.34 -16.79
N LEU A 114 -21.92 6.07 -17.13
CA LEU A 114 -21.63 6.45 -18.51
C LEU A 114 -21.35 5.25 -19.41
N LEU A 115 -20.58 4.26 -18.94
CA LEU A 115 -20.32 3.05 -19.72
C LEU A 115 -21.58 2.20 -19.90
N ASN A 116 -22.44 2.13 -18.89
CA ASN A 116 -23.73 1.45 -19.00
C ASN A 116 -24.63 2.14 -20.02
N LEU A 117 -24.75 3.48 -19.98
CA LEU A 117 -25.48 4.26 -20.98
C LEU A 117 -24.90 4.10 -22.39
N LEU A 118 -23.58 4.04 -22.53
CA LEU A 118 -22.94 3.80 -23.82
C LEU A 118 -23.28 2.41 -24.34
N ALA A 119 -23.18 1.38 -23.50
CA ALA A 119 -23.51 0.01 -23.88
C ALA A 119 -24.99 -0.13 -24.29
N THR A 120 -25.90 0.55 -23.58
CA THR A 120 -27.35 0.58 -23.90
C THR A 120 -27.63 1.23 -25.24
N ASN A 121 -26.99 2.36 -25.55
CA ASN A 121 -27.35 3.19 -26.72
C ASN A 121 -26.51 2.86 -27.97
N TYR A 122 -25.34 2.21 -27.85
CA TYR A 122 -24.46 1.96 -28.99
C TYR A 122 -24.54 0.50 -29.46
N ARG A 123 -25.59 0.22 -30.25
CA ARG A 123 -25.91 -1.13 -30.77
C ARG A 123 -24.77 -1.85 -31.50
N PRO A 124 -23.95 -1.20 -32.38
CA PRO A 124 -22.95 -1.91 -33.17
C PRO A 124 -21.87 -2.65 -32.35
N PHE A 125 -21.65 -2.26 -31.11
CA PHE A 125 -20.57 -2.80 -30.28
C PHE A 125 -20.98 -4.04 -29.49
N LEU A 126 -22.12 -3.98 -28.77
CA LEU A 126 -22.58 -5.01 -27.83
C LEU A 126 -24.08 -5.27 -27.95
N ASN A 127 -24.65 -5.05 -29.13
CA ASN A 127 -26.09 -5.18 -29.41
C ASN A 127 -27.02 -4.22 -28.65
N GLY A 128 -26.48 -3.19 -27.99
CA GLY A 128 -27.25 -2.16 -27.27
C GLY A 128 -28.06 -2.72 -26.11
N ASP A 129 -29.26 -2.18 -25.89
CA ASP A 129 -30.18 -2.57 -24.81
C ASP A 129 -30.60 -4.04 -24.88
N ALA A 130 -30.74 -4.63 -26.09
CA ALA A 130 -31.10 -6.03 -26.26
C ALA A 130 -30.01 -6.99 -25.72
N GLY A 131 -28.78 -6.53 -25.62
CA GLY A 131 -27.66 -7.34 -25.14
C GLY A 131 -27.31 -8.54 -26.04
N LEU A 132 -26.43 -9.39 -25.55
CA LEU A 132 -26.02 -10.64 -26.18
C LEU A 132 -26.85 -11.80 -25.64
N SER A 133 -27.24 -12.72 -26.50
CA SER A 133 -28.03 -13.91 -26.14
C SER A 133 -27.46 -15.15 -26.82
N LEU A 134 -28.00 -16.33 -26.47
CA LEU A 134 -27.54 -17.62 -26.97
C LEU A 134 -26.05 -17.88 -26.71
N ILE A 135 -25.53 -17.38 -25.60
CA ILE A 135 -24.12 -17.55 -25.23
C ILE A 135 -23.88 -19.04 -24.88
N PRO A 136 -22.89 -19.70 -25.50
CA PRO A 136 -22.59 -21.08 -25.23
C PRO A 136 -22.22 -21.30 -23.75
N ALA A 137 -22.82 -22.35 -23.16
CA ALA A 137 -22.48 -22.78 -21.81
C ALA A 137 -21.38 -23.87 -21.86
N PRO A 138 -20.49 -23.98 -20.85
CA PRO A 138 -19.47 -24.99 -20.79
C PRO A 138 -20.07 -26.41 -20.81
N LEU A 139 -19.39 -27.36 -21.44
CA LEU A 139 -19.80 -28.79 -21.51
C LEU A 139 -21.10 -29.07 -22.25
N ARG A 140 -21.72 -28.09 -22.91
CA ARG A 140 -22.89 -28.27 -23.76
C ARG A 140 -22.46 -28.47 -25.21
N GLY A 141 -23.07 -29.42 -25.90
CA GLY A 141 -23.02 -29.50 -27.37
C GLY A 141 -23.74 -28.28 -27.99
N GLN A 142 -23.23 -27.73 -29.08
CA GLN A 142 -23.69 -26.47 -29.72
C GLN A 142 -25.17 -26.46 -30.14
N ASN A 143 -25.92 -27.57 -30.05
CA ASN A 143 -27.26 -27.70 -30.66
C ASN A 143 -28.40 -28.05 -29.67
N SER A 144 -28.25 -27.91 -28.37
CA SER A 144 -29.29 -28.36 -27.43
C SER A 144 -30.02 -27.23 -26.73
N PHE A 145 -31.17 -26.81 -27.27
CA PHE A 145 -32.17 -25.96 -26.60
C PHE A 145 -33.03 -26.75 -25.61
N SER A 146 -32.71 -28.00 -25.30
CA SER A 146 -33.48 -28.80 -24.33
C SER A 146 -33.21 -28.35 -22.90
N VAL A 147 -34.24 -28.46 -22.04
CA VAL A 147 -34.16 -28.29 -20.59
C VAL A 147 -32.95 -29.07 -20.07
N GLU A 148 -32.12 -28.37 -19.33
CA GLU A 148 -30.85 -28.94 -18.87
C GLU A 148 -31.08 -30.14 -17.94
N PRO A 149 -30.35 -31.24 -18.15
CA PRO A 149 -30.37 -32.32 -17.17
C PRO A 149 -29.88 -31.80 -15.81
N LEU A 150 -30.54 -32.20 -14.74
CA LEU A 150 -30.15 -31.84 -13.36
C LEU A 150 -28.69 -32.16 -13.07
N SER A 151 -28.13 -33.21 -13.71
CA SER A 151 -26.71 -33.57 -13.63
C SER A 151 -25.78 -32.47 -14.15
N TYR A 152 -26.13 -31.79 -15.25
CA TYR A 152 -25.35 -30.69 -15.79
C TYR A 152 -25.27 -29.51 -14.82
N GLN A 153 -26.39 -29.15 -14.22
CA GLN A 153 -26.45 -28.04 -13.28
C GLN A 153 -25.61 -28.29 -12.01
N TRP A 154 -25.61 -29.54 -11.50
CA TRP A 154 -24.72 -29.92 -10.41
C TRP A 154 -23.25 -29.81 -10.79
N GLN A 155 -22.88 -30.19 -12.01
CA GLN A 155 -21.51 -30.04 -12.50
C GLN A 155 -21.11 -28.57 -12.62
N PHE A 156 -22.01 -27.72 -13.12
CA PHE A 156 -21.76 -26.28 -13.21
C PHE A 156 -21.61 -25.66 -11.83
N ALA A 157 -22.52 -25.96 -10.88
CA ALA A 157 -22.45 -25.49 -9.50
C ALA A 157 -21.15 -25.92 -8.82
N ALA A 158 -20.77 -27.20 -8.97
CA ALA A 158 -19.49 -27.70 -8.44
C ALA A 158 -18.30 -26.97 -9.03
N GLY A 159 -18.29 -26.71 -10.34
CA GLY A 159 -17.27 -25.92 -11.02
C GLY A 159 -17.17 -24.49 -10.50
N ALA A 160 -18.30 -23.79 -10.37
CA ALA A 160 -18.37 -22.44 -9.82
C ALA A 160 -17.87 -22.39 -8.37
N ILE A 161 -18.29 -23.32 -7.52
CA ILE A 161 -17.83 -23.41 -6.11
C ILE A 161 -16.33 -23.70 -6.04
N VAL A 162 -15.81 -24.61 -6.85
CA VAL A 162 -14.37 -24.92 -6.90
C VAL A 162 -13.57 -23.70 -7.33
N LEU A 163 -14.00 -22.97 -8.37
CA LEU A 163 -13.33 -21.74 -8.82
C LEU A 163 -13.37 -20.65 -7.75
N THR A 164 -14.50 -20.47 -7.07
CA THR A 164 -14.63 -19.54 -5.95
C THR A 164 -13.69 -19.91 -4.79
N ALA A 165 -13.59 -21.20 -4.48
CA ALA A 165 -12.64 -21.69 -3.47
C ALA A 165 -11.18 -21.44 -3.87
N LEU A 166 -10.82 -21.64 -5.14
CA LEU A 166 -9.48 -21.34 -5.64
C LEU A 166 -9.16 -19.84 -5.56
N VAL A 167 -10.10 -18.97 -5.97
CA VAL A 167 -9.97 -17.51 -5.82
C VAL A 167 -9.82 -17.14 -4.35
N TYR A 168 -10.66 -17.70 -3.46
CA TYR A 168 -10.54 -17.49 -2.02
C TYR A 168 -9.15 -17.85 -1.50
N LEU A 169 -8.61 -19.03 -1.85
CA LEU A 169 -7.29 -19.48 -1.42
C LEU A 169 -6.17 -18.57 -1.95
N LEU A 170 -6.29 -18.11 -3.21
CA LEU A 170 -5.34 -17.18 -3.82
C LEU A 170 -5.34 -15.83 -3.09
N LEU A 171 -6.53 -15.22 -2.90
CA LEU A 171 -6.66 -13.92 -2.23
C LEU A 171 -6.28 -14.02 -0.75
N ARG A 172 -6.61 -15.10 -0.07
CA ARG A 172 -6.15 -15.39 1.29
C ARG A 172 -4.61 -15.42 1.35
N ARG A 173 -3.95 -16.08 0.41
CA ARG A 173 -2.49 -16.15 0.34
C ARG A 173 -1.86 -14.77 0.16
N ILE A 174 -2.43 -13.93 -0.71
CA ILE A 174 -2.01 -12.54 -0.90
C ILE A 174 -2.21 -11.73 0.39
N THR A 175 -3.39 -11.82 1.00
CA THR A 175 -3.73 -11.05 2.20
C THR A 175 -2.87 -11.46 3.42
N GLU A 176 -2.52 -12.74 3.56
CA GLU A 176 -1.70 -13.25 4.67
C GLU A 176 -0.19 -13.03 4.49
N SER A 177 0.25 -12.54 3.33
CA SER A 177 1.66 -12.25 3.01
C SER A 177 2.14 -10.90 3.55
N PRO A 178 3.45 -10.59 3.49
CA PRO A 178 3.98 -9.24 3.70
C PRO A 178 3.32 -8.18 2.82
N TYR A 179 2.99 -8.53 1.57
CA TYR A 179 2.25 -7.67 0.65
C TYR A 179 0.88 -7.26 1.20
N GLY A 180 0.11 -8.22 1.74
CA GLY A 180 -1.17 -7.93 2.37
C GLY A 180 -1.06 -7.02 3.60
N ARG A 181 0.05 -7.10 4.34
CA ARG A 181 0.35 -6.18 5.44
C ARG A 181 0.63 -4.77 4.93
N SER A 182 1.39 -4.63 3.83
CA SER A 182 1.63 -3.34 3.17
C SER A 182 0.34 -2.70 2.65
N LEU A 183 -0.63 -3.51 2.17
CA LEU A 183 -1.96 -3.03 1.77
C LEU A 183 -2.75 -2.49 2.96
N ARG A 184 -2.77 -3.21 4.08
CA ARG A 184 -3.46 -2.76 5.30
C ARG A 184 -2.80 -1.52 5.90
N ALA A 185 -1.48 -1.43 5.85
CA ALA A 185 -0.75 -0.21 6.23
C ALA A 185 -1.15 0.99 5.36
N MET A 186 -1.25 0.80 4.04
CA MET A 186 -1.74 1.84 3.11
C MET A 186 -3.19 2.23 3.41
N ARG A 187 -4.07 1.26 3.73
CA ARG A 187 -5.46 1.52 4.12
C ARG A 187 -5.57 2.38 5.38
N ASP A 188 -4.73 2.11 6.37
CA ASP A 188 -4.77 2.82 7.65
C ASP A 188 -4.18 4.23 7.54
N ASN A 189 -3.04 4.39 6.85
CA ASN A 189 -2.41 5.70 6.62
C ASN A 189 -1.48 5.65 5.39
N ASP A 190 -1.94 6.22 4.29
CA ASP A 190 -1.22 6.21 3.01
C ASP A 190 0.03 7.10 3.02
N LEU A 191 -0.03 8.29 3.64
CA LEU A 191 1.12 9.20 3.73
C LEU A 191 2.29 8.57 4.49
N VAL A 192 1.98 7.86 5.58
CA VAL A 192 2.98 7.15 6.38
C VAL A 192 3.56 5.97 5.61
N ALA A 193 2.73 5.20 4.93
CA ALA A 193 3.19 4.08 4.12
C ALA A 193 4.15 4.55 2.99
N ASP A 194 3.87 5.70 2.34
CA ASP A 194 4.73 6.32 1.34
C ASP A 194 6.09 6.73 1.93
N SER A 195 6.10 7.40 3.09
CA SER A 195 7.32 7.84 3.78
C SER A 195 8.20 6.69 4.29
N LEU A 196 7.62 5.49 4.45
CA LEU A 196 8.32 4.25 4.79
C LEU A 196 8.77 3.45 3.56
N GLY A 197 8.67 4.02 2.37
CA GLY A 197 9.19 3.43 1.13
C GLY A 197 8.21 2.52 0.38
N LYS A 198 6.92 2.49 0.74
CA LYS A 198 5.89 1.73 0.02
C LYS A 198 5.34 2.54 -1.15
N ASN A 199 5.38 1.98 -2.35
CA ASN A 199 4.85 2.63 -3.55
C ASN A 199 3.32 2.50 -3.61
N LEU A 200 2.60 3.52 -3.18
CA LEU A 200 1.14 3.53 -3.11
C LEU A 200 0.47 3.29 -4.47
N LEU A 201 1.01 3.90 -5.55
CA LEU A 201 0.46 3.74 -6.89
C LEU A 201 0.51 2.27 -7.31
N SER A 202 1.64 1.61 -7.10
CA SER A 202 1.80 0.18 -7.42
C SER A 202 0.85 -0.70 -6.61
N LEU A 203 0.70 -0.41 -5.31
CA LEU A 203 -0.20 -1.15 -4.41
C LEU A 203 -1.67 -0.99 -4.84
N ARG A 204 -2.12 0.25 -5.09
CA ARG A 204 -3.48 0.54 -5.55
C ARG A 204 -3.76 -0.09 -6.92
N THR A 205 -2.82 0.06 -7.87
CA THR A 205 -2.96 -0.53 -9.21
C THR A 205 -3.10 -2.04 -9.15
N ALA A 206 -2.23 -2.71 -8.41
CA ALA A 206 -2.28 -4.17 -8.28
C ALA A 206 -3.60 -4.64 -7.65
N MET A 207 -4.16 -3.89 -6.68
CA MET A 207 -5.44 -4.24 -6.06
C MET A 207 -6.64 -4.00 -6.98
N LEU A 208 -6.62 -2.92 -7.75
CA LEU A 208 -7.66 -2.67 -8.74
C LEU A 208 -7.65 -3.74 -9.84
N VAL A 209 -6.45 -4.11 -10.32
CA VAL A 209 -6.29 -5.15 -11.36
C VAL A 209 -6.68 -6.53 -10.84
N THR A 210 -6.22 -6.93 -9.65
CA THR A 210 -6.57 -8.25 -9.09
C THR A 210 -8.05 -8.35 -8.75
N GLY A 211 -8.63 -7.33 -8.12
CA GLY A 211 -10.07 -7.28 -7.85
C GLY A 211 -10.90 -7.22 -9.13
N GLY A 212 -10.43 -6.46 -10.14
CA GLY A 212 -11.06 -6.40 -11.46
C GLY A 212 -11.00 -7.73 -12.21
N ALA A 213 -9.88 -8.45 -12.12
CA ALA A 213 -9.75 -9.79 -12.72
C ALA A 213 -10.71 -10.81 -12.06
N VAL A 214 -10.84 -10.76 -10.74
CA VAL A 214 -11.78 -11.63 -10.00
C VAL A 214 -13.23 -11.26 -10.34
N ALA A 215 -13.57 -9.96 -10.43
CA ALA A 215 -14.89 -9.50 -10.85
C ALA A 215 -15.18 -9.94 -12.29
N GLY A 216 -14.21 -9.79 -13.21
CA GLY A 216 -14.36 -10.24 -14.60
C GLY A 216 -14.63 -11.74 -14.69
N LEU A 217 -13.92 -12.54 -13.90
CA LEU A 217 -14.14 -13.98 -13.82
C LEU A 217 -15.55 -14.31 -13.32
N SER A 218 -16.05 -13.64 -12.27
CA SER A 218 -17.41 -13.83 -11.76
C SER A 218 -18.46 -13.50 -12.84
N GLY A 219 -18.27 -12.38 -13.58
CA GLY A 219 -19.12 -12.03 -14.72
C GLY A 219 -19.09 -13.05 -15.86
N GLY A 220 -17.90 -13.58 -16.17
CA GLY A 220 -17.74 -14.63 -17.17
C GLY A 220 -18.46 -15.93 -16.81
N ILE A 221 -18.44 -16.34 -15.53
CA ILE A 221 -19.16 -17.50 -15.05
C ILE A 221 -20.67 -17.22 -15.09
N LEU A 222 -21.11 -16.06 -14.61
CA LEU A 222 -22.51 -15.66 -14.58
C LEU A 222 -23.12 -15.68 -15.97
N VAL A 223 -22.50 -15.01 -16.95
CA VAL A 223 -23.01 -14.89 -18.32
C VAL A 223 -23.16 -16.25 -19.02
N THR A 224 -22.23 -17.16 -18.77
CA THR A 224 -22.29 -18.52 -19.36
C THR A 224 -23.32 -19.41 -18.67
N TYR A 225 -23.77 -19.05 -17.49
CA TYR A 225 -24.87 -19.72 -16.79
C TYR A 225 -26.23 -19.22 -17.26
N ILE A 226 -26.45 -17.89 -17.25
CA ILE A 226 -27.71 -17.29 -17.69
C ILE A 226 -27.89 -17.27 -19.22
N THR A 227 -26.81 -17.45 -19.98
CA THR A 227 -26.77 -17.50 -21.45
C THR A 227 -27.19 -16.20 -22.15
N THR A 228 -27.39 -15.15 -21.40
CA THR A 228 -27.72 -13.79 -21.87
C THR A 228 -26.86 -12.77 -21.12
N TRP A 229 -26.63 -11.60 -21.73
CA TRP A 229 -25.94 -10.49 -21.05
C TRP A 229 -26.36 -9.17 -21.62
N SER A 230 -27.07 -8.37 -20.85
CA SER A 230 -27.58 -7.06 -21.28
C SER A 230 -27.13 -5.94 -20.33
N PRO A 231 -27.16 -4.67 -20.74
CA PRO A 231 -26.87 -3.54 -19.85
C PRO A 231 -27.75 -3.45 -18.60
N ALA A 232 -28.96 -3.99 -18.65
CA ALA A 232 -29.89 -4.02 -17.50
C ALA A 232 -29.35 -4.89 -16.33
N GLU A 233 -28.50 -5.90 -16.63
CA GLU A 233 -28.01 -6.86 -15.64
C GLU A 233 -26.79 -6.36 -14.85
N TRP A 234 -26.24 -5.20 -15.18
CA TRP A 234 -25.08 -4.64 -14.51
C TRP A 234 -25.20 -3.13 -14.22
N GLY A 235 -26.31 -2.74 -13.63
CA GLY A 235 -26.51 -1.38 -13.13
C GLY A 235 -25.60 -1.06 -11.93
N TYR A 236 -25.43 0.23 -11.62
CA TYR A 236 -24.67 0.68 -10.45
C TYR A 236 -25.24 0.14 -9.13
N ALA A 237 -26.51 -0.18 -9.11
CA ALA A 237 -27.25 -0.75 -7.98
C ALA A 237 -26.61 -2.05 -7.49
N GLU A 238 -26.17 -2.92 -8.39
CA GLU A 238 -25.48 -4.17 -8.05
C GLU A 238 -24.19 -3.92 -7.27
N THR A 239 -23.46 -2.83 -7.59
CA THR A 239 -22.28 -2.45 -6.78
C THR A 239 -22.67 -2.14 -5.33
N VAL A 240 -23.82 -1.50 -5.10
CA VAL A 240 -24.29 -1.17 -3.74
C VAL A 240 -24.63 -2.44 -2.96
N VAL A 241 -25.26 -3.42 -3.59
CA VAL A 241 -25.54 -4.74 -2.99
C VAL A 241 -24.26 -5.45 -2.59
N LEU A 242 -23.26 -5.47 -3.48
CA LEU A 242 -21.95 -6.08 -3.19
C LEU A 242 -21.24 -5.36 -2.04
N PHE A 243 -21.31 -4.01 -1.98
CA PHE A 243 -20.77 -3.24 -0.84
C PHE A 243 -21.51 -3.58 0.46
N ALA A 244 -22.85 -3.67 0.41
CA ALA A 244 -23.64 -4.09 1.56
C ALA A 244 -23.20 -5.47 2.06
N ALA A 245 -23.03 -6.41 1.14
CA ALA A 245 -22.56 -7.76 1.45
C ALA A 245 -21.19 -7.76 2.14
N VAL A 246 -20.22 -7.00 1.60
CA VAL A 246 -18.86 -6.92 2.17
C VAL A 246 -18.85 -6.21 3.52
N ILE A 247 -19.63 -5.13 3.71
CA ILE A 247 -19.71 -4.37 4.97
C ILE A 247 -20.39 -5.22 6.04
N ILE A 248 -21.54 -5.82 5.74
CA ILE A 248 -22.32 -6.64 6.67
C ILE A 248 -21.56 -7.91 7.02
N GLY A 249 -20.97 -8.57 6.04
CA GLY A 249 -20.16 -9.76 6.24
C GLY A 249 -18.91 -9.51 7.08
N GLY A 250 -18.28 -8.35 6.91
CA GLY A 250 -17.07 -7.88 7.61
C GLY A 250 -15.93 -7.56 6.66
N ALA A 251 -15.76 -6.27 6.39
CA ALA A 251 -14.70 -5.76 5.50
C ALA A 251 -13.29 -6.13 6.03
N GLY A 252 -12.42 -6.60 5.14
CA GLY A 252 -11.07 -7.07 5.49
C GLY A 252 -10.99 -8.54 5.89
N ASN A 253 -12.13 -9.20 6.13
CA ASN A 253 -12.20 -10.63 6.38
C ASN A 253 -12.70 -11.38 5.13
N GLN A 254 -11.91 -12.32 4.60
CA GLN A 254 -12.29 -13.08 3.40
C GLN A 254 -13.51 -14.00 3.65
N TRP A 255 -13.61 -14.62 4.84
CA TRP A 255 -14.79 -15.39 5.22
C TRP A 255 -16.01 -14.51 5.42
N GLY A 256 -15.79 -13.27 5.93
CA GLY A 256 -16.84 -12.27 6.05
C GLY A 256 -17.43 -11.92 4.69
N ALA A 257 -16.59 -11.69 3.68
CA ALA A 257 -17.04 -11.39 2.32
C ALA A 257 -17.88 -12.53 1.72
N VAL A 258 -17.47 -13.79 1.90
CA VAL A 258 -18.24 -14.97 1.44
C VAL A 258 -19.57 -15.09 2.19
N LEU A 259 -19.56 -14.91 3.51
CA LEU A 259 -20.80 -14.97 4.30
C LEU A 259 -21.76 -13.84 3.91
N GLY A 260 -21.25 -12.62 3.72
CA GLY A 260 -22.04 -11.48 3.31
C GLY A 260 -22.68 -11.66 1.94
N ALA A 261 -21.96 -12.28 0.99
CA ALA A 261 -22.48 -12.62 -0.33
C ALA A 261 -23.67 -13.58 -0.29
N VAL A 262 -23.67 -14.50 0.67
CA VAL A 262 -24.82 -15.42 0.86
C VAL A 262 -25.95 -14.70 1.61
N LEU A 263 -25.64 -13.90 2.63
CA LEU A 263 -26.67 -13.28 3.48
C LEU A 263 -27.40 -12.13 2.77
N VAL A 264 -26.71 -11.30 1.97
CA VAL A 264 -27.30 -10.09 1.41
C VAL A 264 -27.92 -10.36 0.04
N PRO A 265 -27.22 -10.66 -1.06
CA PRO A 265 -27.88 -10.86 -2.34
C PRO A 265 -28.81 -12.07 -2.32
N VAL A 266 -28.36 -13.23 -1.86
CA VAL A 266 -29.16 -14.46 -1.89
C VAL A 266 -30.21 -14.48 -0.79
N GLY A 267 -29.86 -14.17 0.45
CA GLY A 267 -30.80 -14.21 1.58
C GLY A 267 -31.91 -13.18 1.48
N PHE A 268 -31.58 -12.01 0.91
CA PHE A 268 -32.56 -10.93 0.75
C PHE A 268 -33.53 -11.22 -0.39
N GLU A 269 -33.08 -11.69 -1.53
CA GLU A 269 -33.89 -12.11 -2.67
C GLU A 269 -34.86 -13.25 -2.26
N GLU A 270 -34.40 -14.20 -1.44
CA GLU A 270 -35.24 -15.26 -0.91
C GLU A 270 -36.30 -14.77 0.04
N VAL A 271 -36.02 -13.82 0.92
CA VAL A 271 -37.00 -13.28 1.86
C VAL A 271 -38.10 -12.50 1.12
N THR A 272 -37.71 -11.68 0.14
CA THR A 272 -38.67 -10.86 -0.64
C THR A 272 -39.64 -11.72 -1.46
N ARG A 273 -39.19 -12.88 -1.91
CA ARG A 273 -40.04 -13.86 -2.65
C ARG A 273 -41.23 -14.37 -1.88
N TYR A 274 -41.13 -14.49 -0.55
CA TYR A 274 -42.23 -14.97 0.29
C TYR A 274 -43.18 -13.86 0.76
N ILE A 275 -42.94 -12.60 0.36
CA ILE A 275 -43.87 -11.50 0.65
C ILE A 275 -45.09 -11.65 -0.26
N PRO A 276 -46.31 -11.83 0.31
CA PRO A 276 -47.49 -12.03 -0.50
C PRO A 276 -47.81 -10.79 -1.34
N THR A 277 -47.75 -10.94 -2.65
CA THR A 277 -48.18 -9.90 -3.59
C THR A 277 -49.71 -9.86 -3.65
N SER A 278 -50.33 -8.82 -3.09
CA SER A 278 -51.75 -8.53 -3.28
C SER A 278 -51.93 -7.83 -4.63
N ASN A 279 -52.98 -8.20 -5.38
CA ASN A 279 -53.34 -7.57 -6.66
C ASN A 279 -53.57 -6.05 -6.58
N ASN A 280 -53.63 -5.48 -5.37
CA ASN A 280 -53.87 -4.07 -5.11
C ASN A 280 -52.56 -3.27 -4.88
N LEU A 281 -51.39 -3.91 -4.88
CA LEU A 281 -50.09 -3.22 -4.69
C LEU A 281 -49.46 -2.88 -6.04
N PRO A 282 -48.78 -1.71 -6.16
CA PRO A 282 -48.04 -1.38 -7.38
C PRO A 282 -46.98 -2.45 -7.67
N PRO A 283 -46.78 -2.86 -8.95
CA PRO A 283 -45.85 -3.93 -9.32
C PRO A 283 -44.40 -3.69 -8.88
N ASN A 284 -44.00 -2.42 -8.78
CA ASN A 284 -42.65 -2.03 -8.41
C ASN A 284 -42.45 -1.77 -6.91
N LEU A 285 -43.49 -1.96 -6.08
CA LEU A 285 -43.38 -1.63 -4.65
C LEU A 285 -42.38 -2.54 -3.93
N ILE A 286 -42.48 -3.86 -4.17
CA ILE A 286 -41.60 -4.84 -3.50
C ILE A 286 -40.12 -4.62 -3.88
N PRO A 287 -39.74 -4.52 -5.18
CA PRO A 287 -38.36 -4.16 -5.57
C PRO A 287 -37.89 -2.84 -4.97
N SER A 288 -38.75 -1.82 -4.88
CA SER A 288 -38.39 -0.54 -4.27
C SER A 288 -38.15 -0.64 -2.77
N LEU A 289 -38.96 -1.41 -2.04
CA LEU A 289 -38.80 -1.67 -0.61
C LEU A 289 -37.52 -2.48 -0.31
N GLU A 290 -37.12 -3.33 -1.23
CA GLU A 290 -35.86 -4.07 -1.15
C GLU A 290 -34.66 -3.13 -1.05
N TRP A 291 -34.56 -2.11 -1.93
CA TRP A 291 -33.50 -1.09 -1.88
C TRP A 291 -33.50 -0.30 -0.58
N VAL A 292 -34.68 0.08 -0.08
CA VAL A 292 -34.82 0.78 1.21
C VAL A 292 -34.32 -0.11 2.35
N ALA A 293 -34.70 -1.38 2.35
CA ALA A 293 -34.32 -2.33 3.39
C ALA A 293 -32.80 -2.59 3.38
N ILE A 294 -32.15 -2.74 2.21
CA ILE A 294 -30.68 -2.84 2.08
C ILE A 294 -30.03 -1.58 2.65
N GLY A 295 -30.53 -0.39 2.32
CA GLY A 295 -30.02 0.88 2.85
C GLY A 295 -30.11 0.97 4.38
N VAL A 296 -31.29 0.64 4.94
CA VAL A 296 -31.51 0.61 6.40
C VAL A 296 -30.59 -0.41 7.08
N LEU A 297 -30.41 -1.56 6.46
CA LEU A 297 -29.56 -2.64 6.98
C LEU A 297 -28.07 -2.22 6.99
N ILE A 298 -27.58 -1.56 5.94
CA ILE A 298 -26.22 -0.98 5.90
C ILE A 298 -26.06 0.04 7.04
N ILE A 299 -26.98 1.00 7.17
CA ILE A 299 -26.93 2.03 8.22
C ILE A 299 -26.96 1.38 9.60
N GLY A 300 -27.83 0.40 9.81
CA GLY A 300 -27.93 -0.34 11.07
C GLY A 300 -26.62 -1.05 11.43
N PHE A 301 -26.01 -1.76 10.47
CA PHE A 301 -24.72 -2.42 10.72
C PHE A 301 -23.60 -1.42 10.98
N LEU A 302 -23.51 -0.32 10.21
CA LEU A 302 -22.49 0.71 10.43
C LEU A 302 -22.64 1.38 11.80
N TRP A 303 -23.88 1.51 12.30
CA TRP A 303 -24.16 2.11 13.61
C TRP A 303 -23.91 1.16 14.78
N PHE A 304 -24.44 -0.06 14.72
CA PHE A 304 -24.41 -0.99 15.86
C PHE A 304 -23.22 -1.96 15.82
N ARG A 305 -22.74 -2.31 14.63
CA ARG A 305 -21.68 -3.29 14.43
C ARG A 305 -20.78 -2.97 13.23
N PRO A 306 -20.00 -1.87 13.28
CA PRO A 306 -19.21 -1.38 12.14
C PRO A 306 -18.13 -2.37 11.66
N GLN A 307 -17.85 -3.41 12.44
CA GLN A 307 -16.90 -4.48 12.09
C GLN A 307 -17.54 -5.62 11.28
N GLY A 308 -18.88 -5.56 11.03
CA GLY A 308 -19.64 -6.62 10.37
C GLY A 308 -19.86 -7.85 11.25
N VAL A 309 -20.40 -8.92 10.64
CA VAL A 309 -20.67 -10.20 11.33
C VAL A 309 -19.35 -10.89 11.71
N LEU A 310 -18.40 -10.97 10.79
CA LEU A 310 -17.07 -11.57 11.01
C LEU A 310 -15.98 -10.48 10.93
N PRO A 311 -15.53 -9.92 12.06
CA PRO A 311 -14.54 -8.86 12.08
C PRO A 311 -13.20 -9.32 11.49
N GLU A 312 -12.38 -8.35 11.08
CA GLU A 312 -11.00 -8.61 10.66
C GLU A 312 -10.22 -9.31 11.80
N ARG A 313 -9.55 -10.41 11.47
CA ARG A 313 -8.84 -11.19 12.48
C ARG A 313 -7.53 -10.51 12.87
N LYS A 314 -7.31 -10.35 14.18
CA LYS A 314 -6.02 -9.97 14.75
C LYS A 314 -4.97 -11.02 14.38
N ARG A 315 -3.84 -10.59 13.83
CA ARG A 315 -2.75 -11.49 13.47
C ARG A 315 -1.70 -11.45 14.56
N VAL A 316 -1.54 -12.57 15.24
CA VAL A 316 -0.50 -12.75 16.23
C VAL A 316 0.74 -13.29 15.54
N ILE A 317 1.83 -12.52 15.60
CA ILE A 317 3.15 -12.97 15.15
C ILE A 317 3.89 -13.49 16.38
N ALA A 318 4.32 -14.75 16.34
CA ALA A 318 5.08 -15.32 17.45
C ALA A 318 6.39 -14.53 17.60
N VAL A 319 6.55 -13.90 18.74
CA VAL A 319 7.81 -13.28 19.15
C VAL A 319 8.75 -14.43 19.49
N GLY A 320 9.82 -14.62 18.69
CA GLY A 320 10.83 -15.62 18.98
C GLY A 320 11.45 -15.35 20.36
N ALA A 321 11.68 -16.41 21.15
CA ALA A 321 12.46 -16.26 22.38
C ALA A 321 13.80 -15.58 22.05
N PRO A 322 14.27 -14.63 22.88
CA PRO A 322 15.53 -13.94 22.64
C PRO A 322 16.64 -14.98 22.51
N SER A 323 17.19 -15.14 21.31
CA SER A 323 18.43 -15.86 21.12
C SER A 323 19.49 -15.02 21.82
N GLY A 324 20.07 -15.52 22.92
CA GLY A 324 21.13 -14.88 23.68
C GLY A 324 22.41 -14.71 22.85
N GLY A 325 22.34 -13.86 21.84
CA GLY A 325 23.43 -13.39 21.00
C GLY A 325 23.50 -11.88 21.13
N ARG A 326 24.68 -11.37 21.42
CA ARG A 326 25.03 -9.94 21.48
C ARG A 326 24.26 -9.18 20.43
N ALA A 327 23.57 -8.10 20.83
CA ALA A 327 22.92 -7.16 19.95
C ALA A 327 23.85 -6.89 18.74
N ALA A 328 23.44 -7.35 17.57
CA ALA A 328 24.13 -7.03 16.34
C ALA A 328 24.05 -5.51 16.21
N GLY A 329 25.18 -4.84 16.44
CA GLY A 329 25.28 -3.40 16.33
C GLY A 329 24.70 -2.96 15.00
N TRP A 330 23.98 -1.87 15.01
CA TRP A 330 23.47 -1.20 13.83
C TRP A 330 24.63 -0.92 12.86
N ARG A 331 24.83 -1.80 11.90
CA ARG A 331 25.66 -1.49 10.74
C ARG A 331 24.70 -1.22 9.59
N ALA A 332 24.66 0.03 9.15
CA ALA A 332 24.07 0.37 7.87
C ALA A 332 24.71 -0.56 6.82
N ASP A 333 23.90 -1.39 6.17
CA ASP A 333 24.38 -2.30 5.15
C ASP A 333 25.09 -1.49 4.06
N ALA A 334 26.43 -1.57 4.03
CA ALA A 334 27.28 -0.85 3.09
C ALA A 334 27.05 -1.24 1.61
N ARG A 335 26.12 -2.17 1.33
CA ARG A 335 25.79 -2.66 -0.02
C ARG A 335 24.60 -1.97 -0.68
N ALA A 336 24.06 -0.89 -0.12
CA ALA A 336 22.90 -0.19 -0.69
C ALA A 336 23.22 0.77 -1.85
N GLY A 337 24.45 0.74 -2.41
CA GLY A 337 24.89 1.63 -3.49
C GLY A 337 25.04 1.01 -4.89
N GLU A 338 24.80 -0.29 -5.08
CA GLU A 338 24.81 -0.87 -6.42
C GLU A 338 23.44 -0.74 -7.10
N VAL A 339 23.33 0.21 -7.99
CA VAL A 339 22.28 0.31 -8.99
C VAL A 339 22.47 -0.88 -9.94
N LEU A 340 21.53 -1.85 -9.90
CA LEU A 340 21.48 -2.89 -10.92
C LEU A 340 21.07 -2.27 -12.25
N PRO A 341 21.77 -2.58 -13.37
CA PRO A 341 21.37 -2.15 -14.70
C PRO A 341 20.08 -2.86 -15.11
N GLU A 342 19.27 -2.14 -15.87
CA GLU A 342 18.03 -2.62 -16.49
C GLU A 342 18.31 -3.85 -17.36
N ALA A 343 17.46 -4.87 -17.23
CA ALA A 343 17.49 -6.08 -18.02
C ALA A 343 17.12 -5.77 -19.48
N GLY A 344 18.13 -5.80 -20.35
CA GLY A 344 17.97 -5.87 -21.80
C GLY A 344 18.46 -7.23 -22.31
N GLY A 345 17.57 -7.94 -23.00
CA GLY A 345 17.81 -8.85 -24.13
C GLY A 345 18.67 -10.09 -23.97
N ALA A 346 18.04 -11.21 -24.20
CA ALA A 346 18.55 -12.55 -24.42
C ALA A 346 19.78 -12.65 -25.36
N ASP A 347 20.73 -13.55 -25.09
CA ASP A 347 21.03 -14.70 -25.97
C ASP A 347 22.14 -15.62 -25.44
N GLY A 348 21.96 -16.93 -25.58
CA GLY A 348 22.90 -17.94 -26.06
C GLY A 348 24.04 -18.46 -25.17
N ASP A 349 23.77 -19.61 -24.55
CA ASP A 349 24.57 -20.88 -24.66
C ASP A 349 26.04 -20.93 -24.19
N ARG A 350 26.30 -21.93 -23.34
CA ARG A 350 27.45 -22.84 -23.18
C ARG A 350 28.02 -22.99 -21.77
N ARG A 351 27.68 -24.15 -21.20
CA ARG A 351 28.55 -24.90 -20.23
C ARG A 351 29.72 -25.55 -21.02
N PRO A 352 30.80 -26.11 -20.43
CA PRO A 352 30.87 -26.82 -19.16
C PRO A 352 32.22 -26.85 -18.38
N ARG A 353 32.13 -27.39 -17.14
CA ARG A 353 33.08 -28.27 -16.41
C ARG A 353 34.51 -27.86 -16.04
N GLY A 354 34.81 -28.01 -14.71
CA GLY A 354 35.91 -28.89 -14.33
C GLY A 354 36.85 -28.38 -13.23
N THR A 355 36.70 -28.92 -12.05
CA THR A 355 37.70 -29.50 -11.10
C THR A 355 38.84 -28.67 -10.48
N SER A 356 38.76 -28.58 -9.16
CA SER A 356 39.75 -29.09 -8.17
C SER A 356 41.03 -28.30 -7.83
N HIS A 357 41.24 -28.24 -6.53
CA HIS A 357 42.43 -28.33 -5.68
C HIS A 357 43.06 -27.06 -5.08
N ARG A 358 43.02 -27.06 -3.75
CA ARG A 358 43.91 -26.46 -2.74
C ARG A 358 45.40 -26.88 -2.95
N PRO A 359 46.46 -26.35 -2.27
CA PRO A 359 46.54 -25.60 -1.01
C PRO A 359 47.55 -24.43 -0.96
N ALA A 360 47.62 -23.75 0.21
CA ALA A 360 48.63 -22.79 0.65
C ALA A 360 50.02 -23.47 0.91
N PRO A 361 51.15 -22.73 1.06
CA PRO A 361 51.48 -21.91 2.24
C PRO A 361 52.34 -20.66 1.99
N GLY A 362 52.52 -19.78 3.02
CA GLY A 362 53.45 -18.64 3.10
C GLY A 362 54.89 -19.06 3.42
N PRO A 363 55.78 -18.22 4.09
CA PRO A 363 56.02 -16.78 3.98
C PRO A 363 57.53 -16.44 3.72
N SER A 364 57.91 -15.18 3.47
CA SER A 364 59.28 -14.59 3.81
C SER A 364 59.34 -13.17 3.25
N ALA A 365 59.55 -12.15 4.04
CA ALA A 365 60.77 -11.53 4.57
C ALA A 365 61.60 -10.75 3.52
N GLY A 366 61.76 -9.46 3.78
CA GLY A 366 63.03 -8.77 3.46
C GLY A 366 62.93 -7.52 2.59
N GLU A 367 63.29 -6.45 3.21
CA GLU A 367 64.24 -5.39 2.88
C GLU A 367 63.72 -4.02 2.44
N GLU A 368 63.90 -3.04 3.34
CA GLU A 368 64.24 -1.65 3.08
C GLU A 368 65.69 -1.55 2.58
N PRO A 369 66.26 -0.43 1.99
CA PRO A 369 66.14 0.94 2.47
C PRO A 369 66.36 2.10 1.44
N ALA A 370 66.35 3.33 2.00
CA ALA A 370 67.14 4.54 1.69
C ALA A 370 66.51 5.66 0.82
N ALA A 371 66.14 6.69 1.45
CA ALA A 371 66.63 8.06 1.61
C ALA A 371 67.18 8.84 0.38
N ALA A 372 66.58 10.01 0.12
CA ALA A 372 67.37 11.24 -0.17
C ALA A 372 66.49 12.51 -0.12
N GLU A 373 66.92 13.37 0.72
CA GLU A 373 66.72 14.80 0.96
C GLU A 373 66.63 15.71 -0.25
N ARG A 374 65.87 16.83 -0.15
CA ARG A 374 66.25 18.24 -0.02
C ARG A 374 65.24 19.19 -0.61
N GLY A 375 64.98 20.26 0.11
CA GLY A 375 64.55 21.51 -0.46
C GLY A 375 63.60 22.36 0.41
N ARG A 376 64.23 23.22 1.23
CA ARG A 376 63.54 24.26 2.04
C ARG A 376 62.95 25.37 1.19
N ALA A 377 61.74 25.86 1.57
CA ALA A 377 61.48 27.29 1.59
C ALA A 377 60.43 27.60 2.68
N ARG A 378 60.79 28.53 3.55
CA ARG A 378 59.99 29.12 4.64
C ARG A 378 58.94 30.10 4.06
N GLY A 379 57.77 30.18 4.69
CA GLY A 379 56.77 31.23 4.51
C GLY A 379 55.69 31.10 5.57
N ASP A 380 55.86 31.79 6.58
CA ASP A 380 55.15 32.44 7.68
C ASP A 380 53.65 32.17 7.94
N SER A 381 53.43 31.76 9.16
CA SER A 381 52.43 32.10 10.18
C SER A 381 50.99 32.46 9.78
N GLY A 382 50.11 31.60 10.21
CA GLY A 382 48.68 31.84 10.42
C GLY A 382 48.04 30.59 10.98
N SER A 383 48.01 30.45 12.29
CA SER A 383 47.23 29.40 12.94
C SER A 383 45.73 29.59 12.64
N PRO A 384 45.07 28.65 12.01
CA PRO A 384 43.62 28.49 12.18
C PRO A 384 43.42 27.46 13.28
N GLY A 385 42.72 27.88 14.32
CA GLY A 385 42.23 27.01 15.36
C GLY A 385 41.40 25.88 14.78
N SER A 386 41.66 24.70 15.32
CA SER A 386 40.79 23.52 15.40
C SER A 386 39.75 23.30 14.27
N ALA A 387 40.22 22.86 13.09
CA ALA A 387 39.38 22.10 12.18
C ALA A 387 39.45 20.63 12.58
N GLU A 388 38.86 20.28 13.72
CA GLU A 388 38.65 18.91 14.13
C GLU A 388 37.64 18.26 13.22
N ALA A 389 38.06 17.15 12.60
CA ALA A 389 37.29 16.05 12.02
C ALA A 389 35.81 16.34 11.63
N ALA A 390 35.62 17.20 10.64
CA ALA A 390 34.29 17.41 10.06
C ALA A 390 33.86 16.15 9.32
N GLY A 391 32.94 15.33 9.89
CA GLY A 391 32.36 14.15 9.25
C GLY A 391 31.80 14.47 7.84
N ALA A 392 31.70 13.47 6.99
CA ALA A 392 31.18 13.62 5.62
C ALA A 392 29.80 14.27 5.62
N VAL A 393 29.51 15.14 4.64
CA VAL A 393 28.19 15.75 4.46
C VAL A 393 27.22 14.69 3.96
N VAL A 394 26.13 14.47 4.70
CA VAL A 394 25.05 13.53 4.36
C VAL A 394 23.89 14.23 3.68
N LEU A 395 23.51 15.41 4.17
CA LEU A 395 22.45 16.22 3.58
C LEU A 395 22.98 17.63 3.36
N GLU A 396 22.79 18.15 2.14
CA GLU A 396 23.06 19.53 1.78
C GLU A 396 21.81 20.15 1.17
N VAL A 397 21.38 21.25 1.71
CA VAL A 397 20.22 22.04 1.29
C VAL A 397 20.74 23.32 0.67
N VAL A 398 20.35 23.62 -0.57
CA VAL A 398 20.84 24.76 -1.33
C VAL A 398 19.69 25.59 -1.87
N GLY A 399 19.50 26.80 -1.35
CA GLY A 399 18.53 27.79 -1.84
C GLY A 399 17.07 27.30 -1.85
N LEU A 400 16.71 26.47 -0.88
CA LEU A 400 15.42 25.77 -0.89
C LEU A 400 14.27 26.72 -0.55
N SER A 401 13.27 26.82 -1.46
CA SER A 401 12.12 27.69 -1.25
C SER A 401 10.80 26.98 -1.56
N ARG A 402 9.74 27.40 -0.83
CA ARG A 402 8.37 26.93 -1.05
C ARG A 402 7.36 28.05 -0.87
N GLU A 403 6.53 28.24 -1.89
CA GLU A 403 5.46 29.22 -1.92
C GLU A 403 4.08 28.56 -1.97
N PHE A 404 3.12 29.13 -1.22
CA PHE A 404 1.72 28.73 -1.20
C PHE A 404 0.84 29.97 -1.42
N GLY A 405 0.21 30.11 -2.58
CA GLY A 405 -0.75 31.17 -2.85
C GLY A 405 -0.20 32.59 -2.55
N GLY A 406 1.09 32.84 -2.83
CA GLY A 406 1.74 34.11 -2.59
C GLY A 406 2.47 34.24 -1.24
N VAL A 407 2.31 33.27 -0.32
CA VAL A 407 3.04 33.24 0.95
C VAL A 407 4.27 32.33 0.82
N ARG A 408 5.46 32.85 1.06
CA ARG A 408 6.70 32.07 1.11
C ARG A 408 6.84 31.44 2.49
N ALA A 409 6.50 30.15 2.60
CA ALA A 409 6.62 29.41 3.84
C ALA A 409 8.06 28.95 4.14
N VAL A 410 8.89 28.80 3.11
CA VAL A 410 10.34 28.58 3.17
C VAL A 410 10.96 29.44 2.09
N ASP A 411 11.98 30.22 2.43
CA ASP A 411 12.62 31.21 1.56
C ASP A 411 14.14 31.08 1.65
N ASP A 412 14.79 30.69 0.57
CA ASP A 412 16.24 30.60 0.33
C ASP A 412 17.02 29.86 1.46
N VAL A 413 16.46 28.75 1.95
CA VAL A 413 17.06 27.98 3.04
C VAL A 413 18.26 27.18 2.54
N SER A 414 19.41 27.37 3.19
CA SER A 414 20.67 26.65 2.91
C SER A 414 21.35 26.23 4.22
N PHE A 415 21.66 24.93 4.35
CA PHE A 415 22.43 24.37 5.48
C PHE A 415 22.94 22.97 5.14
N VAL A 416 23.83 22.43 5.97
CA VAL A 416 24.38 21.09 5.83
C VAL A 416 24.18 20.26 7.10
N VAL A 417 23.97 18.95 6.92
CA VAL A 417 23.96 17.97 8.01
C VAL A 417 25.08 16.96 7.79
N ARG A 418 25.89 16.75 8.85
CA ARG A 418 27.06 15.87 8.80
C ARG A 418 26.75 14.48 9.34
N GLN A 419 27.51 13.51 8.90
CA GLN A 419 27.35 12.11 9.31
C GLN A 419 27.53 11.93 10.83
N GLY A 420 26.63 11.15 11.44
CA GLY A 420 26.72 10.81 12.86
C GLY A 420 26.32 11.91 13.82
N THR A 421 25.75 13.05 13.30
CA THR A 421 25.28 14.14 14.17
C THR A 421 23.78 14.03 14.47
N LEU A 422 23.40 14.46 15.68
CA LEU A 422 22.03 14.79 16.03
C LEU A 422 21.86 16.31 15.86
N THR A 423 21.48 16.73 14.66
CA THR A 423 21.29 18.13 14.30
C THR A 423 19.90 18.59 14.72
N GLY A 424 19.80 19.70 15.45
CA GLY A 424 18.55 20.31 15.85
C GLY A 424 18.06 21.33 14.82
N LEU A 425 16.74 21.46 14.66
CA LEU A 425 16.08 22.51 13.88
C LEU A 425 15.04 23.20 14.76
N ILE A 426 15.30 24.45 15.14
CA ILE A 426 14.45 25.24 16.04
C ILE A 426 13.93 26.50 15.36
N GLY A 427 12.95 27.15 15.97
CA GLY A 427 12.37 28.42 15.52
C GLY A 427 10.94 28.60 16.03
N PRO A 428 10.37 29.82 15.98
CA PRO A 428 9.01 30.08 16.40
C PRO A 428 7.97 29.32 15.56
N ASN A 429 6.71 29.32 16.01
CA ASN A 429 5.60 28.78 15.25
C ASN A 429 5.44 29.57 13.94
N GLY A 430 5.23 28.85 12.82
CA GLY A 430 5.17 29.49 11.52
C GLY A 430 6.52 29.73 10.82
N ALA A 431 7.66 29.47 11.47
CA ALA A 431 8.99 29.63 10.86
C ALA A 431 9.29 28.71 9.66
N GLY A 432 8.38 27.80 9.28
CA GLY A 432 8.55 26.94 8.11
C GLY A 432 9.20 25.56 8.37
N LYS A 433 9.49 25.20 9.64
CA LYS A 433 10.19 23.94 10.02
C LYS A 433 9.55 22.66 9.47
N SER A 434 8.26 22.45 9.72
CA SER A 434 7.54 21.25 9.25
C SER A 434 7.38 21.25 7.73
N THR A 435 7.28 22.43 7.10
CA THR A 435 7.30 22.59 5.64
C THR A 435 8.65 22.17 5.08
N LEU A 436 9.75 22.61 5.69
CA LEU A 436 11.10 22.22 5.32
C LEU A 436 11.29 20.70 5.43
N LEU A 437 10.91 20.10 6.58
CA LEU A 437 10.98 18.64 6.73
C LEU A 437 10.16 17.90 5.67
N ALA A 438 8.97 18.43 5.32
CA ALA A 438 8.13 17.83 4.27
C ALA A 438 8.80 17.89 2.88
N MET A 439 9.50 18.99 2.59
CA MET A 439 10.28 19.13 1.35
C MET A 439 11.49 18.21 1.33
N LEU A 440 12.23 18.09 2.44
CA LEU A 440 13.37 17.17 2.57
C LEU A 440 12.95 15.72 2.44
N ALA A 441 11.81 15.34 3.00
CA ALA A 441 11.26 13.99 2.88
C ALA A 441 10.64 13.70 1.50
N GLY A 442 10.38 14.72 0.65
CA GLY A 442 9.76 14.56 -0.66
C GLY A 442 8.23 14.36 -0.61
N THR A 443 7.60 14.61 0.55
CA THR A 443 6.13 14.61 0.69
C THR A 443 5.50 15.90 0.19
N LEU A 444 6.30 16.97 0.11
CA LEU A 444 5.93 18.26 -0.45
C LEU A 444 6.92 18.64 -1.57
N PRO A 445 6.44 19.02 -2.77
CA PRO A 445 7.32 19.43 -3.85
C PRO A 445 7.99 20.79 -3.53
N VAL A 446 9.21 20.96 -4.03
CA VAL A 446 10.02 22.16 -3.91
C VAL A 446 9.61 23.16 -5.00
N SER A 447 9.58 24.48 -4.69
CA SER A 447 9.35 25.54 -5.69
C SER A 447 10.66 25.93 -6.38
N SER A 448 11.75 26.09 -5.62
CA SER A 448 13.10 26.34 -6.14
C SER A 448 14.17 25.81 -5.16
N GLY A 449 15.40 25.70 -5.62
CA GLY A 449 16.53 25.16 -4.85
C GLY A 449 16.75 23.67 -5.04
N LYS A 450 17.67 23.10 -4.26
CA LYS A 450 18.09 21.70 -4.37
C LYS A 450 18.23 21.04 -3.01
N VAL A 451 17.95 19.75 -2.99
CA VAL A 451 18.21 18.85 -1.86
C VAL A 451 19.20 17.79 -2.35
N MET A 452 20.43 17.86 -1.82
CA MET A 452 21.49 16.88 -2.11
C MET A 452 21.58 15.90 -0.95
N TYR A 453 21.51 14.60 -1.23
CA TYR A 453 21.60 13.55 -0.23
C TYR A 453 22.67 12.54 -0.63
N LEU A 454 23.71 12.38 0.21
CA LEU A 454 24.89 11.55 -0.07
C LEU A 454 25.59 11.92 -1.39
N GLY A 455 25.54 13.19 -1.79
CA GLY A 455 26.12 13.70 -3.03
C GLY A 455 25.18 13.67 -4.25
N ASP A 456 24.03 13.01 -4.16
CA ASP A 456 23.05 12.90 -5.24
C ASP A 456 21.93 13.93 -5.11
N ASP A 457 21.47 14.50 -6.23
CA ASP A 457 20.28 15.38 -6.27
C ASP A 457 19.00 14.55 -6.14
N VAL A 458 18.34 14.69 -4.99
CA VAL A 458 17.08 13.99 -4.69
C VAL A 458 15.85 14.90 -4.77
N THR A 459 15.99 16.13 -5.26
CA THR A 459 14.94 17.17 -5.24
C THR A 459 13.65 16.71 -5.88
N SER A 460 13.72 16.03 -7.01
CA SER A 460 12.56 15.54 -7.76
C SER A 460 12.06 14.15 -7.34
N LEU A 461 12.78 13.47 -6.43
CA LEU A 461 12.41 12.12 -6.00
C LEU A 461 11.19 12.14 -5.07
N ALA A 462 10.21 11.27 -5.35
CA ALA A 462 9.07 11.04 -4.47
C ALA A 462 9.50 10.44 -3.11
N ALA A 463 8.69 10.66 -2.06
CA ALA A 463 9.00 10.28 -0.68
C ALA A 463 9.39 8.79 -0.54
N PHE A 464 8.64 7.86 -1.14
CA PHE A 464 8.97 6.44 -1.07
C PHE A 464 10.35 6.10 -1.67
N ARG A 465 10.81 6.84 -2.69
CA ARG A 465 12.15 6.65 -3.27
C ARG A 465 13.23 7.18 -2.34
N ARG A 466 13.02 8.36 -1.71
CA ARG A 466 13.94 8.91 -0.70
C ARG A 466 14.04 7.97 0.50
N ALA A 467 12.92 7.43 0.98
CA ALA A 467 12.93 6.43 2.05
C ALA A 467 13.74 5.18 1.66
N ARG A 468 13.62 4.70 0.42
CA ARG A 468 14.37 3.53 -0.08
C ARG A 468 15.88 3.73 -0.18
N ILE A 469 16.34 4.95 -0.35
CA ILE A 469 17.77 5.29 -0.29
C ILE A 469 18.24 5.64 1.13
N GLY A 470 17.35 5.54 2.12
CA GLY A 470 17.66 5.67 3.54
C GLY A 470 17.38 7.04 4.15
N LEU A 471 16.69 7.96 3.48
CA LEU A 471 16.20 9.22 4.04
C LEU A 471 14.75 9.04 4.50
N VAL A 472 14.53 8.78 5.79
CA VAL A 472 13.23 8.43 6.37
C VAL A 472 12.74 9.53 7.30
N ARG A 473 11.43 9.85 7.24
CA ARG A 473 10.79 10.86 8.10
C ARG A 473 9.74 10.23 9.02
N THR A 474 9.65 10.71 10.26
CA THR A 474 8.48 10.55 11.13
C THR A 474 7.51 11.71 10.97
N PHE A 475 6.31 11.63 11.57
CA PHE A 475 5.29 12.67 11.49
C PHE A 475 5.04 13.29 12.84
N GLN A 476 4.58 14.54 12.87
CA GLN A 476 4.31 15.31 14.09
C GLN A 476 3.23 14.68 14.98
N LEU A 477 2.15 14.16 14.38
CA LEU A 477 1.14 13.39 15.10
C LEU A 477 1.48 11.90 15.04
N ALA A 478 1.31 11.19 16.16
CA ALA A 478 1.49 9.76 16.22
C ALA A 478 0.64 9.08 15.13
N SER A 479 1.32 8.61 14.08
CA SER A 479 0.71 8.15 12.83
C SER A 479 0.85 6.64 12.67
N GLU A 480 0.55 5.93 13.76
CA GLU A 480 0.56 4.47 13.79
C GLU A 480 -0.51 3.88 12.85
N PHE A 481 -0.26 2.69 12.35
CA PHE A 481 -1.29 1.87 11.70
C PHE A 481 -2.15 1.24 12.81
N LYS A 482 -3.26 1.90 13.13
CA LYS A 482 -4.08 1.61 14.33
C LYS A 482 -4.63 0.20 14.36
N ARG A 483 -4.96 -0.36 13.19
CA ARG A 483 -5.53 -1.70 13.03
C ARG A 483 -4.49 -2.81 12.84
N LEU A 484 -3.20 -2.45 12.86
CA LEU A 484 -2.10 -3.40 12.89
C LEU A 484 -1.58 -3.56 14.32
N THR A 485 -1.09 -4.75 14.67
CA THR A 485 -0.38 -4.94 15.93
C THR A 485 0.93 -4.16 15.93
N VAL A 486 1.52 -3.95 17.10
CA VAL A 486 2.83 -3.29 17.23
C VAL A 486 3.88 -4.03 16.38
N MET A 487 3.92 -5.36 16.49
CA MET A 487 4.83 -6.17 15.69
C MET A 487 4.55 -6.01 14.18
N GLU A 488 3.29 -6.01 13.75
CA GLU A 488 2.93 -5.78 12.34
C GLU A 488 3.33 -4.38 11.87
N ASN A 489 3.18 -3.33 12.72
CA ASN A 489 3.65 -1.98 12.43
C ASN A 489 5.14 -1.95 12.11
N LEU A 490 5.95 -2.60 12.95
CA LEU A 490 7.40 -2.65 12.78
C LEU A 490 7.79 -3.42 11.52
N VAL A 491 7.30 -4.64 11.38
CA VAL A 491 7.67 -5.52 10.25
C VAL A 491 7.15 -4.99 8.91
N SER A 492 6.03 -4.22 8.88
CA SER A 492 5.54 -3.59 7.65
C SER A 492 6.49 -2.54 7.09
N SER A 493 7.34 -1.96 7.92
CA SER A 493 8.28 -0.89 7.55
C SER A 493 9.58 -1.42 6.93
N VAL A 494 9.84 -2.71 7.04
CA VAL A 494 11.01 -3.33 6.41
C VAL A 494 10.94 -3.15 4.90
N GLN A 495 12.05 -2.68 4.34
CA GLN A 495 12.22 -2.52 2.91
C GLN A 495 12.82 -3.81 2.32
N ARG A 496 12.57 -4.06 1.03
CA ARG A 496 13.16 -5.19 0.27
C ARG A 496 12.80 -6.60 0.78
N ASN A 497 11.61 -6.80 1.38
CA ASN A 497 11.09 -8.14 1.62
C ASN A 497 10.60 -8.73 0.29
N ARG A 498 11.04 -9.95 -0.07
CA ARG A 498 10.60 -10.64 -1.29
C ARG A 498 9.09 -10.81 -1.37
N GLY A 499 8.42 -10.87 -0.21
CA GLY A 499 6.97 -10.94 -0.12
C GLY A 499 6.23 -9.61 -0.32
N ASP A 500 6.92 -8.47 -0.50
CA ASP A 500 6.31 -7.15 -0.69
C ASP A 500 5.84 -6.89 -2.14
N SER A 501 6.00 -7.85 -3.04
CA SER A 501 5.43 -7.82 -4.39
C SER A 501 4.27 -8.80 -4.52
N LEU A 502 3.33 -8.52 -5.45
CA LEU A 502 2.19 -9.39 -5.70
C LEU A 502 2.63 -10.81 -6.09
N LEU A 503 3.60 -10.93 -6.99
CA LEU A 503 4.14 -12.23 -7.40
C LEU A 503 4.87 -12.93 -6.25
N GLY A 504 5.63 -12.19 -5.44
CA GLY A 504 6.27 -12.72 -4.24
C GLY A 504 5.26 -13.24 -3.21
N ALA A 505 4.15 -12.53 -3.03
CA ALA A 505 3.05 -12.95 -2.17
C ALA A 505 2.43 -14.29 -2.63
N MET A 506 2.22 -14.43 -3.94
CA MET A 506 1.71 -15.66 -4.56
C MET A 506 2.68 -16.83 -4.41
N GLY A 507 4.00 -16.59 -4.39
CA GLY A 507 5.04 -17.61 -4.18
C GLY A 507 4.96 -18.32 -2.82
N GLY A 508 4.26 -17.70 -1.85
CA GLY A 508 4.00 -18.26 -0.52
C GLY A 508 5.18 -18.20 0.43
N ARG A 509 4.96 -18.69 1.66
CA ARG A 509 5.91 -18.55 2.78
C ARG A 509 7.30 -19.17 2.52
N ARG A 510 7.38 -20.13 1.62
CA ARG A 510 8.68 -20.72 1.21
C ARG A 510 9.58 -19.71 0.50
N TYR A 511 9.00 -18.74 -0.19
CA TYR A 511 9.73 -17.72 -0.94
C TYR A 511 10.20 -16.54 -0.08
N TRP A 512 9.34 -16.06 0.85
CA TRP A 512 9.60 -14.86 1.66
C TRP A 512 9.80 -15.13 3.17
N GLY A 513 9.63 -16.38 3.62
CA GLY A 513 9.63 -16.71 5.06
C GLY A 513 10.95 -16.41 5.78
N ALA A 514 12.10 -16.53 5.11
CA ALA A 514 13.39 -16.19 5.67
C ALA A 514 13.51 -14.67 5.93
N ASP A 515 13.10 -13.85 4.96
CA ASP A 515 13.10 -12.39 5.09
C ASP A 515 12.16 -11.94 6.22
N GLU A 516 11.00 -12.59 6.33
CA GLU A 516 10.03 -12.33 7.40
C GLU A 516 10.58 -12.68 8.78
N SER A 517 11.24 -13.82 8.92
CA SER A 517 11.84 -14.24 10.19
C SER A 517 12.97 -13.28 10.62
N ALA A 518 13.78 -12.81 9.69
CA ALA A 518 14.80 -11.80 9.95
C ALA A 518 14.18 -10.46 10.38
N ALA A 519 13.09 -10.04 9.71
CA ALA A 519 12.35 -8.83 10.05
C ALA A 519 11.73 -8.92 11.46
N VAL A 520 11.12 -10.05 11.81
CA VAL A 520 10.55 -10.30 13.15
C VAL A 520 11.65 -10.29 14.22
N ALA A 521 12.79 -10.93 13.99
CA ALA A 521 13.91 -10.92 14.94
C ALA A 521 14.42 -9.48 15.19
N ARG A 522 14.58 -8.67 14.14
CA ARG A 522 14.98 -7.26 14.26
C ARG A 522 13.93 -6.42 15.00
N ALA A 523 12.65 -6.63 14.72
CA ALA A 523 11.56 -5.96 15.43
C ALA A 523 11.53 -6.34 16.91
N SER A 524 11.75 -7.62 17.25
CA SER A 524 11.82 -8.09 18.63
C SER A 524 12.98 -7.45 19.40
N ALA A 525 14.15 -7.30 18.79
CA ALA A 525 15.29 -6.61 19.39
C ALA A 525 15.00 -5.12 19.66
N LEU A 526 14.30 -4.43 18.74
CA LEU A 526 13.86 -3.05 18.96
C LEU A 526 12.82 -2.96 20.07
N LEU A 527 11.85 -3.88 20.13
CA LEU A 527 10.85 -3.92 21.21
C LEU A 527 11.50 -4.11 22.58
N GLU A 528 12.54 -4.93 22.67
CA GLU A 528 13.33 -5.12 23.88
C GLU A 528 14.10 -3.84 24.26
N ARG A 529 14.82 -3.24 23.30
CA ARG A 529 15.58 -1.99 23.48
C ARG A 529 14.70 -0.84 23.98
N PHE A 530 13.50 -0.69 23.41
CA PHE A 530 12.54 0.36 23.78
C PHE A 530 11.55 -0.05 24.89
N GLY A 531 11.64 -1.28 25.46
CA GLY A 531 10.84 -1.75 26.57
C GLY A 531 9.36 -2.00 26.27
N LEU A 532 9.03 -2.38 25.03
CA LEU A 532 7.67 -2.64 24.57
C LEU A 532 7.40 -4.11 24.21
N THR A 533 8.24 -5.06 24.68
CA THR A 533 8.11 -6.49 24.35
C THR A 533 6.75 -7.06 24.74
N GLY A 534 6.19 -6.64 25.90
CA GLY A 534 4.87 -7.08 26.38
C GLY A 534 3.70 -6.65 25.50
N HIS A 535 3.89 -5.60 24.69
CA HIS A 535 2.87 -5.02 23.82
C HIS A 535 2.99 -5.45 22.35
N ALA A 536 3.89 -6.37 22.02
CA ALA A 536 4.19 -6.78 20.64
C ALA A 536 2.95 -7.16 19.82
N ASN A 537 1.99 -7.81 20.44
CA ASN A 537 0.76 -8.28 19.81
C ASN A 537 -0.46 -7.40 20.12
N ASP A 538 -0.34 -6.28 20.83
CA ASP A 538 -1.44 -5.34 21.03
C ASP A 538 -1.66 -4.52 19.76
N TYR A 539 -2.89 -4.04 19.52
CA TYR A 539 -3.11 -3.09 18.45
C TYR A 539 -2.40 -1.76 18.78
N ALA A 540 -1.73 -1.19 17.79
CA ALA A 540 -1.01 0.06 18.00
C ALA A 540 -1.96 1.21 18.40
N GLY A 541 -3.23 1.15 17.97
CA GLY A 541 -4.26 2.11 18.39
C GLY A 541 -4.62 2.06 19.86
N ASP A 542 -4.39 0.94 20.56
CA ASP A 542 -4.72 0.74 21.97
C ASP A 542 -3.62 1.22 22.92
N LEU A 543 -2.45 1.60 22.40
CA LEU A 543 -1.30 2.07 23.18
C LEU A 543 -1.50 3.48 23.72
N SER A 544 -0.81 3.80 24.82
CA SER A 544 -0.71 5.17 25.32
C SER A 544 0.02 6.10 24.33
N GLY A 545 -0.17 7.41 24.43
CA GLY A 545 0.48 8.41 23.55
C GLY A 545 2.00 8.25 23.48
N GLY A 546 2.66 8.11 24.63
CA GLY A 546 4.11 7.89 24.68
C GLY A 546 4.56 6.57 24.07
N GLN A 547 3.81 5.47 24.30
CA GLN A 547 4.11 4.17 23.66
C GLN A 547 3.94 4.24 22.13
N ARG A 548 2.92 4.94 21.65
CA ARG A 548 2.73 5.16 20.20
C ARG A 548 3.90 5.91 19.59
N ARG A 549 4.45 6.91 20.29
CA ARG A 549 5.62 7.64 19.83
C ARG A 549 6.86 6.75 19.72
N LEU A 550 7.06 5.84 20.70
CA LEU A 550 8.13 4.83 20.60
C LEU A 550 7.93 3.89 19.40
N VAL A 551 6.70 3.44 19.14
CA VAL A 551 6.40 2.60 17.96
C VAL A 551 6.72 3.34 16.66
N GLU A 552 6.46 4.64 16.58
CA GLU A 552 6.77 5.45 15.41
C GLU A 552 8.28 5.52 15.14
N ILE A 553 9.09 5.79 16.17
CA ILE A 553 10.55 5.81 16.06
C ILE A 553 11.07 4.43 15.66
N MET A 554 10.64 3.37 16.36
CA MET A 554 11.04 1.99 16.03
C MET A 554 10.66 1.61 14.59
N ARG A 555 9.49 2.03 14.12
CA ARG A 555 9.03 1.80 12.74
C ARG A 555 9.93 2.49 11.73
N ALA A 556 10.34 3.74 11.99
CA ALA A 556 11.28 4.44 11.14
C ALA A 556 12.66 3.75 11.13
N LEU A 557 13.11 3.24 12.29
CA LEU A 557 14.35 2.43 12.39
C LEU A 557 14.25 1.12 11.61
N MET A 558 13.10 0.47 11.60
CA MET A 558 12.87 -0.76 10.82
C MET A 558 13.00 -0.54 9.31
N ALA A 559 12.73 0.67 8.81
CA ALA A 559 12.93 1.01 7.40
C ALA A 559 14.41 1.01 6.96
N GLY A 560 15.36 0.94 7.91
CA GLY A 560 16.79 0.91 7.63
C GLY A 560 17.36 2.27 7.21
N PRO A 561 17.05 3.37 7.94
CA PRO A 561 17.52 4.69 7.55
C PRO A 561 19.03 4.84 7.67
N ARG A 562 19.62 5.66 6.80
CA ARG A 562 20.95 6.27 6.99
C ARG A 562 20.81 7.65 7.63
N MET A 563 19.69 8.32 7.36
CA MET A 563 19.32 9.59 7.97
C MET A 563 17.84 9.57 8.38
N LEU A 564 17.57 10.02 9.61
CA LEU A 564 16.24 10.19 10.18
C LEU A 564 15.88 11.67 10.26
N LEU A 565 14.67 12.00 9.78
CA LEU A 565 14.02 13.28 9.96
C LEU A 565 12.92 13.12 11.00
N LEU A 566 13.11 13.70 12.18
CA LEU A 566 12.18 13.60 13.31
C LEU A 566 11.43 14.92 13.49
N ASP A 567 10.10 14.85 13.49
CA ASP A 567 9.22 16.01 13.66
C ASP A 567 8.56 15.93 15.04
N GLU A 568 9.03 16.72 15.99
CA GLU A 568 8.60 16.81 17.38
C GLU A 568 8.46 15.44 18.08
N PRO A 569 9.51 14.58 18.10
CA PRO A 569 9.40 13.21 18.61
C PRO A 569 9.10 13.14 20.11
N MET A 570 9.27 14.22 20.86
CA MET A 570 9.07 14.27 22.31
C MET A 570 7.81 15.04 22.71
N ALA A 571 7.06 15.62 21.74
CA ALA A 571 5.85 16.39 22.02
C ALA A 571 4.77 15.52 22.71
N GLY A 572 4.23 16.00 23.82
CA GLY A 572 3.17 15.33 24.58
C GLY A 572 3.62 14.06 25.31
N VAL A 573 4.92 13.86 25.48
CA VAL A 573 5.51 12.71 26.18
C VAL A 573 5.94 13.15 27.58
N HIS A 574 5.79 12.25 28.58
CA HIS A 574 6.25 12.53 29.94
C HIS A 574 7.77 12.81 29.96
N PRO A 575 8.29 13.81 30.71
CA PRO A 575 9.69 14.24 30.68
C PRO A 575 10.71 13.11 30.86
N HIS A 576 10.42 12.12 31.72
CA HIS A 576 11.29 10.96 31.89
C HIS A 576 11.42 10.13 30.62
N LEU A 577 10.32 9.95 29.88
CA LEU A 577 10.32 9.20 28.62
C LEU A 577 10.97 10.02 27.50
N ALA A 578 10.80 11.35 27.48
CA ALA A 578 11.46 12.25 26.54
C ALA A 578 12.98 12.17 26.66
N ARG A 579 13.53 12.21 27.87
CA ARG A 579 14.98 12.01 28.09
C ARG A 579 15.45 10.63 27.67
N ARG A 580 14.67 9.59 27.94
CA ARG A 580 14.99 8.24 27.49
C ARG A 580 15.06 8.17 25.97
N ILE A 581 14.11 8.80 25.24
CA ILE A 581 14.14 8.90 23.77
C ILE A 581 15.40 9.65 23.34
N GLY A 582 15.72 10.81 23.92
CA GLY A 582 16.91 11.60 23.61
C GLY A 582 18.20 10.79 23.74
N ASN A 583 18.37 10.09 24.86
CA ASN A 583 19.54 9.21 25.09
C ASN A 583 19.64 8.11 24.03
N GLU A 584 18.52 7.50 23.62
CA GLU A 584 18.50 6.49 22.56
C GLU A 584 18.87 7.09 21.19
N LEU A 585 18.42 8.32 20.88
CA LEU A 585 18.78 9.00 19.65
C LEU A 585 20.28 9.33 19.59
N VAL A 586 20.87 9.79 20.71
CA VAL A 586 22.32 10.02 20.83
C VAL A 586 23.09 8.69 20.67
N ALA A 587 22.63 7.61 21.29
CA ALA A 587 23.25 6.30 21.13
C ALA A 587 23.22 5.82 19.66
N LEU A 588 22.11 6.04 18.96
CA LEU A 588 21.99 5.73 17.53
C LEU A 588 22.96 6.58 16.67
N CYS A 589 23.18 7.85 17.01
CA CYS A 589 24.17 8.69 16.33
C CYS A 589 25.60 8.17 16.58
N ALA A 590 25.92 7.75 17.78
CA ALA A 590 27.19 7.10 18.10
C ALA A 590 27.39 5.77 17.34
N GLU A 591 26.31 5.07 17.01
CA GLU A 591 26.30 3.88 16.12
C GLU A 591 26.43 4.23 14.63
N GLY A 592 26.53 5.53 14.25
CA GLY A 592 26.74 6.03 12.89
C GLY A 592 25.49 6.50 12.14
N MET A 593 24.35 6.62 12.82
CA MET A 593 23.13 7.19 12.25
C MET A 593 23.22 8.72 12.22
N THR A 594 22.60 9.36 11.21
CA THR A 594 22.47 10.81 11.14
C THR A 594 21.04 11.20 11.41
N ILE A 595 20.81 12.22 12.26
CA ILE A 595 19.46 12.63 12.64
C ILE A 595 19.30 14.14 12.51
N LEU A 596 18.21 14.58 11.88
CA LEU A 596 17.72 15.96 11.94
C LEU A 596 16.42 15.97 12.72
N MET A 597 16.40 16.67 13.86
CA MET A 597 15.28 16.69 14.79
C MET A 597 14.71 18.09 14.93
N VAL A 598 13.40 18.23 14.75
CA VAL A 598 12.64 19.45 15.09
C VAL A 598 12.06 19.28 16.47
N GLU A 599 12.24 20.25 17.36
CA GLU A 599 11.61 20.33 18.66
C GLU A 599 11.35 21.80 19.05
N HIS A 600 10.38 22.00 19.95
CA HIS A 600 10.05 23.31 20.51
C HIS A 600 10.68 23.57 21.88
N GLU A 601 11.03 22.51 22.60
CA GLU A 601 11.58 22.60 23.94
C GLU A 601 13.11 22.83 23.88
N LEU A 602 13.53 24.06 24.14
CA LEU A 602 14.94 24.44 24.06
C LEU A 602 15.85 23.69 25.03
N ALA A 603 15.32 23.22 26.16
CA ALA A 603 16.06 22.42 27.13
C ALA A 603 16.47 21.07 26.54
N ILE A 604 15.59 20.43 25.79
CA ILE A 604 15.84 19.17 25.08
C ILE A 604 16.88 19.38 23.99
N MET A 605 16.77 20.50 23.26
CA MET A 605 17.71 20.81 22.18
C MET A 605 19.12 21.07 22.71
N ASP A 606 19.24 21.76 23.85
CA ASP A 606 20.50 22.01 24.52
C ASP A 606 21.15 20.74 25.09
N GLU A 607 20.32 19.79 25.59
CA GLU A 607 20.79 18.55 26.17
C GLU A 607 21.30 17.54 25.11
N PHE A 608 20.66 17.50 23.91
CA PHE A 608 20.88 16.41 22.98
C PHE A 608 21.40 16.79 21.60
N CYS A 609 21.21 18.04 21.13
CA CYS A 609 21.50 18.43 19.74
C CYS A 609 22.76 19.26 19.59
N ASP A 610 23.64 18.83 18.69
CA ASP A 610 24.80 19.59 18.24
C ASP A 610 25.18 19.17 16.80
N PRO A 611 25.15 20.10 15.81
CA PRO A 611 24.75 21.51 15.86
C PRO A 611 23.24 21.74 15.86
N VAL A 612 22.82 23.01 16.06
CA VAL A 612 21.43 23.47 15.94
C VAL A 612 21.32 24.52 14.84
N VAL A 613 20.27 24.40 14.01
CA VAL A 613 19.88 25.38 12.98
C VAL A 613 18.66 26.14 13.48
N VAL A 614 18.70 27.45 13.43
CA VAL A 614 17.57 28.33 13.81
C VAL A 614 16.90 28.87 12.56
N MET A 615 15.59 28.70 12.47
CA MET A 615 14.75 29.27 11.42
C MET A 615 13.85 30.37 11.97
N ALA A 616 13.69 31.44 11.22
CA ALA A 616 12.70 32.48 11.43
C ALA A 616 12.16 32.96 10.07
N GLU A 617 10.85 33.27 10.00
CA GLU A 617 10.20 33.82 8.79
C GLU A 617 10.51 33.06 7.48
N GLY A 618 10.66 31.74 7.58
CA GLY A 618 10.95 30.88 6.42
C GLY A 618 12.43 30.76 6.04
N ALA A 619 13.34 31.50 6.68
CA ALA A 619 14.78 31.51 6.37
C ALA A 619 15.63 30.94 7.51
N VAL A 620 16.88 30.55 7.22
CA VAL A 620 17.88 30.20 8.24
C VAL A 620 18.46 31.47 8.83
N LEU A 621 18.24 31.68 10.12
CA LEU A 621 18.75 32.82 10.85
C LEU A 621 20.18 32.61 11.35
N ALA A 622 20.45 31.42 11.90
CA ALA A 622 21.77 31.09 12.46
C ALA A 622 21.98 29.57 12.53
N GLN A 623 23.24 29.14 12.56
CA GLN A 623 23.65 27.77 12.82
C GLN A 623 24.86 27.73 13.77
N GLY A 624 24.88 26.79 14.72
CA GLY A 624 25.96 26.64 15.69
C GLY A 624 25.57 25.79 16.88
N THR A 625 26.38 25.77 17.94
CA THR A 625 26.02 25.16 19.22
C THR A 625 24.97 26.01 19.95
N MET A 626 24.13 25.42 20.82
CA MET A 626 23.14 26.16 21.58
C MET A 626 23.76 27.33 22.41
N GLN A 627 24.98 27.11 22.90
CA GLN A 627 25.74 28.16 23.64
C GLN A 627 26.04 29.38 22.77
N GLN A 628 26.47 29.16 21.50
CA GLN A 628 26.73 30.22 20.53
C GLN A 628 25.46 30.93 20.09
N LEU A 629 24.36 30.20 19.94
CA LEU A 629 23.07 30.72 19.50
C LEU A 629 22.38 31.58 20.55
N ARG A 630 22.47 31.22 21.84
CA ARG A 630 21.97 32.05 22.97
C ARG A 630 22.64 33.41 23.07
N GLY A 631 23.88 33.55 22.61
CA GLY A 631 24.61 34.82 22.58
C GLY A 631 24.25 35.73 21.42
N ARG A 632 23.44 35.31 20.47
CA ARG A 632 23.05 36.11 19.30
C ARG A 632 21.73 36.82 19.55
N GLN A 633 21.76 38.16 19.53
CA GLN A 633 20.58 39.00 19.78
C GLN A 633 19.45 38.73 18.80
N GLU A 634 19.75 38.50 17.51
CA GLU A 634 18.80 38.18 16.46
C GLU A 634 17.99 36.89 16.78
N VAL A 635 18.66 35.86 17.35
CA VAL A 635 18.01 34.61 17.75
C VAL A 635 17.06 34.81 18.92
N VAL A 636 17.49 35.63 19.91
CA VAL A 636 16.67 35.97 21.10
C VAL A 636 15.44 36.79 20.69
N GLU A 637 15.60 37.76 19.81
CA GLU A 637 14.50 38.59 19.30
C GLU A 637 13.49 37.77 18.49
N ALA A 638 13.93 36.83 17.66
CA ALA A 638 13.04 35.94 16.90
C ALA A 638 12.13 35.08 17.78
N TYR A 639 12.56 34.73 18.99
CA TYR A 639 11.74 34.00 19.97
C TYR A 639 10.86 34.90 20.86
N LEU A 640 11.16 36.21 20.98
CA LEU A 640 10.37 37.14 21.78
C LEU A 640 9.21 37.78 20.98
N VAL A 641 9.32 37.82 19.63
CA VAL A 641 8.33 38.46 18.76
C VAL A 641 7.34 37.44 18.17
N GLY A 642 7.62 36.12 18.18
CA GLY A 642 6.77 35.05 17.74
C GLY A 642 6.06 34.35 18.89
#